data_82b3b058972b78f07fb9c17fff03c4fc
#
_entry.id   82b3b058972b78f07fb9c17fff03c4fc
#
_cell.length_a   1.000
_cell.length_b   1.000
_cell.length_c   1.000
_cell.angle_alpha   90.00
_cell.angle_beta   90.00
_cell.angle_gamma   90.00
#
_symmetry.space_group_name_H-M   'P 1'
#
loop_
_entity.id
_entity.type
_entity.pdbx_description
1 polymer ?
#
loop_
_entity_poly.entity_id
_entity_poly.type
_entity_poly.pdbx_seq_one_letter_code
_entity_poly.pdbx_strand_id
1 'polypeptide(L)'
;MSSGGWELVGRNKKDKNNGKINKLTKAEKKKFIENAPKVEDFLPLSQVKTLYDNLDNNKENKKPPKEKENKTKENEEKKKQQKQQSEKKKHEPKEKPPKSIKDALNMINVAELHNVFINSQTRFPEAPLIWLKDLAAFLNIKIPVDKEDVIFSGKSKDYPLSIIPKSISSILEKAIDMAGKQTVQLFYENTLTNMATDMVKGSPVFGHKIFLQLLAYINPEMTIVNISKLIRVKNSYQNRKNIGLSILWAISQAGRKNLAVGLKVWHEVMSPMLEIKSYCSYVAQILNNLVFGHETFHDLKPELYLDIVENICSGKLNVSASIGREINNSIEKLRSILFKNKNINYVKLFEMLITKITQKIHANYRDELIKALVTCLATDSLCFSVWKSIYAKNLYQSHLILSYIDSKWHVLHATLEIKCLKETCIVFQTINERCKKTKDEGLANNCSKLCKVLLLKMTASANKKFPWKKGIILLLLFISVILGYDIYKHDDFKASNTNKFLKRSGLFACGQQSWIIMQEYSYKALEFVEATSPEYYKATIETCQPYIKLTGNVYIIIKNHFLKIFDNILEYIEKNSPLILQTIEHYIPGMLDEIKLRSNQGLEYMKVYSNLCVEKLNEHSIATLQWLEHNVFVGKLSPENLQNYASKAIDTTQTLASQTYDWVYEKVQTLSKVP
;
A
#
# COMPACT_ATOMS: atom_id res chain seq x y z
N MET A 1 -35.55 -42.80 -26.75
CA MET A 1 -35.51 -43.78 -25.70
C MET A 1 -34.23 -44.58 -25.80
N SER A 2 -33.19 -44.22 -25.25
CA SER A 2 -32.09 -45.06 -24.78
C SER A 2 -31.05 -44.12 -24.14
N SER A 3 -31.00 -44.20 -22.84
CA SER A 3 -30.06 -43.54 -21.97
C SER A 3 -28.71 -44.23 -22.06
N GLY A 4 -27.72 -43.56 -22.63
CA GLY A 4 -26.34 -44.00 -22.60
C GLY A 4 -25.61 -43.31 -21.46
N GLY A 5 -25.43 -44.02 -20.35
CA GLY A 5 -24.64 -43.58 -19.23
C GLY A 5 -23.15 -43.60 -19.52
N TRP A 6 -22.43 -42.57 -19.05
CA TRP A 6 -20.96 -42.51 -19.10
C TRP A 6 -20.38 -43.33 -17.92
N GLU A 7 -19.63 -44.39 -18.22
CA GLU A 7 -18.88 -45.13 -17.21
C GLU A 7 -17.60 -44.40 -16.82
N LEU A 8 -17.42 -44.20 -15.54
CA LEU A 8 -16.18 -43.68 -14.91
C LEU A 8 -15.16 -44.83 -14.84
N VAL A 9 -14.05 -44.75 -15.56
CA VAL A 9 -12.91 -45.65 -15.41
C VAL A 9 -12.20 -45.35 -14.10
N GLY A 10 -12.51 -46.16 -13.09
CA GLY A 10 -11.88 -46.10 -11.75
C GLY A 10 -10.48 -46.72 -11.75
N ARG A 11 -9.57 -46.09 -11.01
CA ARG A 11 -8.26 -46.64 -10.64
C ARG A 11 -8.45 -47.90 -9.79
N ASN A 12 -8.06 -49.07 -10.29
CA ASN A 12 -7.95 -50.29 -9.50
C ASN A 12 -6.57 -50.44 -8.87
N LYS A 13 -6.61 -50.89 -7.60
CA LYS A 13 -5.49 -51.26 -6.75
C LYS A 13 -4.67 -52.40 -7.36
N LYS A 14 -3.38 -52.38 -7.04
CA LYS A 14 -2.42 -53.44 -7.31
C LYS A 14 -2.90 -54.77 -6.73
N ASP A 15 -3.20 -55.73 -7.60
CA ASP A 15 -3.08 -57.17 -7.29
C ASP A 15 -1.96 -57.76 -8.13
N LYS A 16 -1.03 -58.40 -7.41
CA LYS A 16 0.03 -59.22 -8.00
C LYS A 16 -0.60 -60.50 -8.53
N ASN A 17 -0.68 -60.65 -9.88
CA ASN A 17 -0.60 -61.95 -10.48
C ASN A 17 -0.06 -61.86 -11.92
N ASN A 18 0.87 -62.75 -12.20
CA ASN A 18 1.57 -62.93 -13.45
C ASN A 18 0.62 -63.20 -14.62
N GLY A 19 0.52 -62.26 -15.57
CA GLY A 19 -0.06 -62.50 -16.88
C GLY A 19 0.79 -61.77 -17.92
N LYS A 20 1.44 -62.51 -18.81
CA LYS A 20 2.24 -62.02 -19.94
C LYS A 20 1.41 -61.03 -20.79
N ILE A 21 1.68 -59.76 -20.67
CA ILE A 21 1.16 -58.74 -21.60
C ILE A 21 1.98 -58.86 -22.87
N ASN A 22 1.36 -59.38 -23.94
CA ASN A 22 1.92 -59.37 -25.29
C ASN A 22 2.18 -57.94 -25.72
N LYS A 23 3.45 -57.54 -25.79
CA LYS A 23 3.88 -56.27 -26.38
C LYS A 23 3.65 -56.33 -27.87
N LEU A 24 2.71 -55.52 -28.39
CA LEU A 24 2.50 -55.32 -29.83
C LEU A 24 3.84 -55.11 -30.53
N THR A 25 4.05 -55.84 -31.61
CA THR A 25 5.26 -55.76 -32.44
C THR A 25 5.36 -54.38 -33.12
N LYS A 26 6.57 -53.99 -33.53
CA LYS A 26 6.78 -52.70 -34.23
C LYS A 26 5.92 -52.58 -35.50
N ALA A 27 5.59 -53.68 -36.18
CA ALA A 27 4.76 -53.71 -37.37
C ALA A 27 3.28 -53.42 -37.05
N GLU A 28 2.77 -53.96 -35.95
CA GLU A 28 1.38 -53.74 -35.52
C GLU A 28 1.18 -52.31 -35.02
N LYS A 29 2.18 -51.73 -34.34
CA LYS A 29 2.15 -50.30 -33.95
C LYS A 29 2.15 -49.39 -35.19
N LYS A 30 2.89 -49.76 -36.25
CA LYS A 30 2.93 -48.97 -37.49
C LYS A 30 1.59 -48.98 -38.21
N LYS A 31 0.95 -50.15 -38.32
CA LYS A 31 -0.40 -50.29 -38.89
C LYS A 31 -1.48 -49.56 -38.09
N PHE A 32 -1.35 -49.52 -36.75
CA PHE A 32 -2.31 -48.79 -35.91
C PHE A 32 -2.17 -47.26 -36.08
N ILE A 33 -0.96 -46.76 -36.33
CA ILE A 33 -0.72 -45.34 -36.60
C ILE A 33 -1.14 -44.95 -38.01
N GLU A 34 -0.99 -45.83 -38.98
CA GLU A 34 -1.40 -45.62 -40.39
C GLU A 34 -2.92 -45.62 -40.56
N ASN A 35 -3.66 -46.38 -39.76
CA ASN A 35 -5.12 -46.48 -39.81
C ASN A 35 -5.84 -45.59 -38.80
N ALA A 36 -5.12 -44.79 -38.01
CA ALA A 36 -5.75 -43.81 -37.13
C ALA A 36 -6.32 -42.65 -37.98
N PRO A 37 -7.60 -42.28 -37.81
CA PRO A 37 -8.19 -41.15 -38.52
C PRO A 37 -7.38 -39.90 -38.23
N LYS A 38 -6.94 -39.21 -39.27
CA LYS A 38 -6.16 -37.99 -39.14
C LYS A 38 -7.04 -36.91 -38.56
N VAL A 39 -6.50 -36.19 -37.58
CA VAL A 39 -7.20 -35.06 -36.87
C VAL A 39 -7.72 -34.00 -37.86
N GLU A 40 -7.15 -33.95 -39.07
CA GLU A 40 -7.55 -33.08 -40.18
C GLU A 40 -8.95 -33.36 -40.73
N ASP A 41 -9.48 -34.58 -40.53
CA ASP A 41 -10.80 -35.01 -41.06
C ASP A 41 -11.97 -34.58 -40.14
N PHE A 42 -11.69 -34.10 -38.94
CA PHE A 42 -12.72 -33.79 -37.92
C PHE A 42 -12.91 -32.30 -37.59
N LEU A 43 -12.14 -31.37 -38.17
CA LEU A 43 -12.23 -29.95 -37.85
C LEU A 43 -12.38 -29.09 -39.11
N PRO A 44 -13.57 -28.55 -39.39
CA PRO A 44 -13.75 -27.60 -40.50
C PRO A 44 -13.17 -26.20 -40.23
N LEU A 45 -12.27 -26.07 -39.27
CA LEU A 45 -11.62 -24.81 -38.89
C LEU A 45 -10.42 -24.41 -39.76
N SER A 46 -10.04 -25.25 -40.73
CA SER A 46 -8.90 -24.99 -41.63
C SER A 46 -9.20 -23.97 -42.76
N GLN A 47 -10.41 -23.42 -42.81
CA GLN A 47 -10.78 -22.50 -43.90
C GLN A 47 -10.70 -20.99 -43.57
N VAL A 48 -10.35 -20.60 -42.36
CA VAL A 48 -10.13 -19.18 -42.06
C VAL A 48 -8.65 -18.84 -42.26
N LYS A 49 -8.27 -18.60 -43.51
CA LYS A 49 -6.94 -18.02 -43.82
C LYS A 49 -6.86 -16.60 -43.36
N THR A 50 -5.92 -16.29 -42.47
CA THR A 50 -5.57 -14.89 -42.12
C THR A 50 -4.82 -14.23 -43.29
N LEU A 51 -4.79 -12.91 -43.34
CA LEU A 51 -4.10 -12.13 -44.37
C LEU A 51 -2.60 -12.48 -44.51
N TYR A 52 -2.03 -13.20 -43.55
CA TYR A 52 -0.60 -13.51 -43.44
C TYR A 52 -0.27 -14.99 -43.65
N ASP A 53 -1.25 -15.90 -43.88
CA ASP A 53 -1.00 -17.30 -44.11
C ASP A 53 -0.17 -17.59 -45.39
N ASN A 54 -0.11 -16.62 -46.31
CA ASN A 54 0.70 -16.70 -47.53
C ASN A 54 2.17 -16.31 -47.33
N LEU A 55 2.58 -15.80 -46.19
CA LEU A 55 3.97 -15.39 -45.90
C LEU A 55 4.82 -16.55 -45.34
N ASP A 56 4.21 -17.56 -44.78
CA ASP A 56 4.91 -18.72 -44.21
C ASP A 56 5.31 -19.79 -45.28
N ASN A 57 4.70 -19.75 -46.45
CA ASN A 57 4.97 -20.73 -47.52
C ASN A 57 6.30 -20.53 -48.23
N ASN A 58 7.07 -19.49 -47.93
CA ASN A 58 8.37 -19.23 -48.55
C ASN A 58 9.61 -19.70 -47.76
N LYS A 59 9.44 -20.44 -46.66
CA LYS A 59 10.54 -20.90 -45.80
C LYS A 59 10.80 -22.39 -45.78
N GLU A 60 10.01 -23.24 -46.47
CA GLU A 60 10.22 -24.67 -46.47
C GLU A 60 10.84 -25.20 -47.77
N ASN A 61 12.06 -24.77 -48.09
CA ASN A 61 12.90 -25.53 -49.01
C ASN A 61 14.39 -25.25 -48.78
N LYS A 62 14.95 -25.87 -47.74
CA LYS A 62 16.38 -26.18 -47.67
C LYS A 62 16.58 -27.38 -46.77
N LYS A 63 16.60 -28.61 -47.34
CA LYS A 63 17.31 -29.77 -46.76
C LYS A 63 18.72 -29.81 -47.33
N PRO A 64 19.72 -30.26 -46.57
CA PRO A 64 21.12 -30.29 -47.00
C PRO A 64 21.42 -31.48 -47.92
N PRO A 65 22.42 -31.37 -48.80
CA PRO A 65 22.73 -32.36 -49.80
C PRO A 65 23.58 -33.51 -49.26
N LYS A 66 23.31 -34.74 -49.70
CA LYS A 66 24.28 -35.84 -49.72
C LYS A 66 24.75 -36.04 -51.15
N GLU A 67 26.10 -36.17 -51.26
CA GLU A 67 26.89 -36.44 -52.43
C GLU A 67 26.36 -37.58 -53.34
N LYS A 68 26.46 -37.45 -54.67
CA LYS A 68 27.39 -38.14 -55.55
C LYS A 68 27.16 -37.79 -57.02
N GLU A 69 28.27 -37.38 -57.64
CA GLU A 69 28.89 -37.64 -58.95
C GLU A 69 28.04 -37.68 -60.24
N ASN A 70 28.54 -36.87 -61.18
CA ASN A 70 28.75 -37.05 -62.63
C ASN A 70 27.55 -37.11 -63.58
N LYS A 71 27.35 -36.10 -64.41
CA LYS A 71 27.73 -36.05 -65.82
C LYS A 71 27.29 -34.78 -66.54
N THR A 72 28.31 -34.04 -67.00
CA THR A 72 28.57 -33.50 -68.32
C THR A 72 27.48 -32.73 -69.11
N LYS A 73 27.82 -31.46 -69.34
CA LYS A 73 27.65 -30.68 -70.59
C LYS A 73 26.32 -30.74 -71.32
N GLU A 74 25.62 -29.67 -71.23
CA GLU A 74 24.90 -29.01 -72.36
C GLU A 74 23.87 -28.04 -71.75
N ASN A 75 24.15 -26.77 -71.88
CA ASN A 75 23.20 -25.63 -71.88
C ASN A 75 23.79 -24.35 -71.27
N GLU A 76 24.86 -23.85 -71.89
CA GLU A 76 25.39 -22.51 -71.60
C GLU A 76 24.72 -21.40 -72.38
N GLU A 77 23.83 -21.67 -73.31
CA GLU A 77 23.26 -20.62 -74.19
C GLU A 77 21.89 -20.06 -73.76
N LYS A 78 21.20 -20.65 -72.82
CA LYS A 78 19.88 -20.12 -72.33
C LYS A 78 19.97 -19.24 -71.09
N LYS A 79 21.15 -19.02 -70.53
CA LYS A 79 21.34 -18.16 -69.33
C LYS A 79 21.68 -16.68 -69.63
N LYS A 80 21.90 -16.30 -70.88
CA LYS A 80 22.28 -14.89 -71.24
C LYS A 80 21.07 -14.01 -71.58
N GLN A 81 19.90 -14.54 -71.86
CA GLN A 81 18.72 -13.72 -72.20
C GLN A 81 17.76 -13.45 -71.05
N GLN A 82 17.92 -14.08 -69.84
CA GLN A 82 17.13 -13.77 -68.64
C GLN A 82 17.83 -12.78 -67.67
N LYS A 83 19.04 -12.36 -67.98
CA LYS A 83 19.81 -11.43 -67.10
C LYS A 83 19.62 -9.93 -67.44
N GLN A 84 18.90 -9.60 -68.49
CA GLN A 84 18.71 -8.20 -68.90
C GLN A 84 17.32 -7.62 -68.61
N GLN A 85 16.41 -8.38 -67.98
CA GLN A 85 15.10 -7.86 -67.58
C GLN A 85 14.88 -7.75 -66.08
N SER A 86 15.91 -7.97 -65.21
CA SER A 86 15.80 -7.88 -63.75
C SER A 86 16.54 -6.69 -63.12
N GLU A 87 17.09 -5.75 -63.93
CA GLU A 87 17.87 -4.61 -63.42
C GLU A 87 17.10 -3.29 -63.33
N LYS A 88 15.82 -3.29 -63.05
CA LYS A 88 15.08 -2.05 -62.66
C LYS A 88 14.09 -2.30 -61.52
N LYS A 89 14.49 -2.99 -60.47
CA LYS A 89 13.88 -2.78 -59.12
C LYS A 89 14.88 -2.07 -58.26
N LYS A 90 14.56 -0.79 -57.95
CA LYS A 90 15.27 0.04 -56.99
C LYS A 90 15.63 -0.76 -55.75
N HIS A 91 16.91 -0.85 -55.42
CA HIS A 91 17.39 -1.25 -54.10
C HIS A 91 16.88 -0.21 -53.10
N GLU A 92 15.79 -0.51 -52.43
CA GLU A 92 15.52 0.10 -51.13
C GLU A 92 16.66 -0.35 -50.18
N PRO A 93 17.26 0.55 -49.40
CA PRO A 93 18.30 0.22 -48.47
C PRO A 93 17.72 -0.79 -47.47
N LYS A 94 18.28 -2.02 -47.42
CA LYS A 94 17.94 -2.99 -46.38
C LYS A 94 18.25 -2.36 -45.03
N GLU A 95 17.20 -1.91 -44.32
CA GLU A 95 17.31 -1.43 -42.96
C GLU A 95 18.04 -2.48 -42.11
N LYS A 96 19.02 -2.02 -41.36
CA LYS A 96 19.77 -2.91 -40.47
C LYS A 96 18.81 -3.48 -39.45
N PRO A 97 18.88 -4.80 -39.11
CA PRO A 97 17.99 -5.39 -38.14
C PRO A 97 18.07 -4.63 -36.82
N PRO A 98 16.94 -4.37 -36.14
CA PRO A 98 16.90 -3.61 -34.90
C PRO A 98 17.77 -4.29 -33.81
N LYS A 99 18.55 -3.47 -33.10
CA LYS A 99 19.46 -3.94 -32.07
C LYS A 99 18.76 -4.21 -30.73
N SER A 100 17.63 -3.53 -30.50
CA SER A 100 16.83 -3.66 -29.30
C SER A 100 15.33 -3.65 -29.63
N ILE A 101 14.50 -4.09 -28.68
CA ILE A 101 13.04 -4.04 -28.82
C ILE A 101 12.56 -2.59 -28.92
N LYS A 102 13.20 -1.66 -28.20
CA LYS A 102 12.87 -0.23 -28.29
C LYS A 102 13.15 0.32 -29.70
N ASP A 103 14.27 -0.06 -30.31
CA ASP A 103 14.59 0.32 -31.67
C ASP A 103 13.58 -0.28 -32.65
N ALA A 104 13.20 -1.57 -32.47
CA ALA A 104 12.18 -2.20 -33.29
C ALA A 104 10.83 -1.49 -33.21
N LEU A 105 10.41 -1.07 -32.02
CA LEU A 105 9.17 -0.30 -31.82
C LEU A 105 9.23 1.08 -32.48
N ASN A 106 10.38 1.76 -32.43
CA ASN A 106 10.56 3.07 -33.06
C ASN A 106 10.64 2.99 -34.60
N MET A 107 11.05 1.84 -35.13
CA MET A 107 11.09 1.57 -36.59
C MET A 107 9.72 1.17 -37.16
N ILE A 108 8.72 0.90 -36.32
CA ILE A 108 7.36 0.59 -36.79
C ILE A 108 6.77 1.82 -37.49
N ASN A 109 6.44 1.64 -38.77
CA ASN A 109 5.68 2.66 -39.49
C ASN A 109 4.24 2.70 -38.99
N VAL A 110 3.91 3.81 -38.31
CA VAL A 110 2.59 4.02 -37.69
C VAL A 110 1.48 4.04 -38.75
N ALA A 111 1.75 4.55 -39.95
CA ALA A 111 0.80 4.53 -41.07
C ALA A 111 0.52 3.09 -41.56
N GLU A 112 1.54 2.24 -41.58
CA GLU A 112 1.38 0.81 -41.92
C GLU A 112 0.49 0.09 -40.89
N LEU A 113 0.74 0.31 -39.59
CA LEU A 113 -0.09 -0.23 -38.52
C LEU A 113 -1.54 0.26 -38.61
N HIS A 114 -1.74 1.55 -38.90
CA HIS A 114 -3.07 2.13 -39.07
C HIS A 114 -3.77 1.51 -40.31
N ASN A 115 -3.05 1.32 -41.40
CA ASN A 115 -3.58 0.67 -42.59
C ASN A 115 -3.99 -0.78 -42.35
N VAL A 116 -3.21 -1.52 -41.57
CA VAL A 116 -3.60 -2.87 -41.14
C VAL A 116 -4.93 -2.83 -40.40
N PHE A 117 -5.09 -1.91 -39.46
CA PHE A 117 -6.34 -1.75 -38.72
C PHE A 117 -7.53 -1.44 -39.65
N ILE A 118 -7.40 -0.42 -40.52
CA ILE A 118 -8.46 0.00 -41.42
C ILE A 118 -8.79 -1.11 -42.45
N ASN A 119 -7.79 -1.78 -43.00
CA ASN A 119 -8.00 -2.89 -43.92
C ASN A 119 -8.74 -4.05 -43.28
N SER A 120 -8.37 -4.43 -42.06
CA SER A 120 -9.06 -5.49 -41.32
C SER A 120 -10.51 -5.07 -41.01
N GLN A 121 -10.74 -3.82 -40.64
CA GLN A 121 -12.06 -3.27 -40.34
C GLN A 121 -12.94 -3.25 -41.61
N THR A 122 -12.40 -2.81 -42.72
CA THR A 122 -13.11 -2.76 -44.01
C THR A 122 -13.44 -4.14 -44.53
N ARG A 123 -12.51 -5.08 -44.36
CA ARG A 123 -12.66 -6.46 -44.87
C ARG A 123 -13.57 -7.31 -43.98
N PHE A 124 -13.58 -7.05 -42.70
CA PHE A 124 -14.33 -7.83 -41.71
C PHE A 124 -15.09 -6.89 -40.74
N PRO A 125 -16.05 -6.08 -41.22
CA PRO A 125 -16.69 -5.04 -40.42
C PRO A 125 -17.40 -5.59 -39.17
N GLU A 126 -17.95 -6.78 -39.24
CA GLU A 126 -18.70 -7.43 -38.15
C GLU A 126 -17.86 -8.39 -37.28
N ALA A 127 -16.56 -8.47 -37.55
CA ALA A 127 -15.68 -9.37 -36.83
C ALA A 127 -14.51 -8.67 -36.14
N PRO A 128 -14.77 -7.83 -35.09
CA PRO A 128 -13.73 -7.05 -34.41
C PRO A 128 -12.62 -7.90 -33.78
N LEU A 129 -12.90 -9.16 -33.51
CA LEU A 129 -11.89 -10.12 -33.02
C LEU A 129 -10.75 -10.29 -34.03
N ILE A 130 -11.04 -10.21 -35.34
CA ILE A 130 -10.03 -10.34 -36.41
C ILE A 130 -9.15 -9.09 -36.42
N TRP A 131 -9.71 -7.89 -36.27
CA TRP A 131 -8.92 -6.65 -36.23
C TRP A 131 -7.85 -6.68 -35.16
N LEU A 132 -8.24 -7.10 -33.95
CA LEU A 132 -7.31 -7.20 -32.81
C LEU A 132 -6.26 -8.29 -33.04
N LYS A 133 -6.63 -9.43 -33.65
CA LYS A 133 -5.67 -10.50 -34.00
C LYS A 133 -4.66 -10.04 -35.04
N ASP A 134 -5.10 -9.33 -36.08
CA ASP A 134 -4.22 -8.85 -37.14
C ASP A 134 -3.22 -7.80 -36.62
N LEU A 135 -3.68 -6.88 -35.73
CA LEU A 135 -2.80 -5.96 -35.04
C LEU A 135 -1.76 -6.67 -34.15
N ALA A 136 -2.17 -7.70 -33.42
CA ALA A 136 -1.26 -8.48 -32.60
C ALA A 136 -0.25 -9.26 -33.45
N ALA A 137 -0.70 -9.85 -34.57
CA ALA A 137 0.15 -10.55 -35.52
C ALA A 137 1.16 -9.60 -36.19
N PHE A 138 0.72 -8.43 -36.61
CA PHE A 138 1.60 -7.39 -37.15
C PHE A 138 2.72 -7.02 -36.17
N LEU A 139 2.38 -6.77 -34.91
CA LEU A 139 3.38 -6.46 -33.88
C LEU A 139 4.33 -7.63 -33.63
N ASN A 140 3.83 -8.87 -33.62
CA ASN A 140 4.69 -10.05 -33.49
C ASN A 140 5.67 -10.22 -34.64
N ILE A 141 5.28 -9.85 -35.87
CA ILE A 141 6.16 -9.92 -37.05
C ILE A 141 7.23 -8.83 -37.01
N LYS A 142 6.84 -7.60 -36.64
CA LYS A 142 7.75 -6.43 -36.64
C LYS A 142 8.72 -6.43 -35.47
N ILE A 143 8.36 -7.05 -34.34
CA ILE A 143 9.16 -7.05 -33.13
C ILE A 143 9.85 -8.42 -32.96
N PRO A 144 11.18 -8.48 -32.94
CA PRO A 144 11.91 -9.74 -32.83
C PRO A 144 11.70 -10.40 -31.48
N VAL A 145 12.06 -11.68 -31.38
CA VAL A 145 12.06 -12.42 -30.13
C VAL A 145 13.02 -11.77 -29.15
N ASP A 146 12.52 -11.44 -27.96
CA ASP A 146 13.34 -10.91 -26.88
C ASP A 146 14.26 -12.03 -26.33
N LYS A 147 15.55 -11.89 -26.57
CA LYS A 147 16.56 -12.86 -26.08
C LYS A 147 16.74 -12.80 -24.55
N GLU A 148 16.35 -11.69 -23.92
CA GLU A 148 16.50 -11.43 -22.48
C GLU A 148 15.24 -11.74 -21.67
N ASP A 149 14.20 -12.28 -22.30
CA ASP A 149 12.82 -12.35 -21.80
C ASP A 149 12.64 -13.07 -20.46
N VAL A 150 13.53 -13.41 -19.66
CA VAL A 150 13.19 -14.04 -18.36
C VAL A 150 12.26 -13.12 -17.54
N ILE A 151 11.09 -12.85 -18.15
CA ILE A 151 9.98 -12.01 -17.69
C ILE A 151 10.46 -10.62 -17.31
N PHE A 152 11.22 -10.03 -18.24
CA PHE A 152 11.64 -8.64 -18.17
C PHE A 152 12.47 -8.30 -16.93
N SER A 153 13.34 -9.22 -16.51
CA SER A 153 14.28 -9.00 -15.42
C SER A 153 15.07 -7.70 -15.61
N GLY A 154 15.05 -6.82 -14.59
CA GLY A 154 15.73 -5.53 -14.63
C GLY A 154 15.02 -4.42 -15.44
N LYS A 155 13.87 -4.68 -16.04
CA LYS A 155 13.05 -3.64 -16.70
C LYS A 155 12.08 -2.98 -15.71
N SER A 156 11.55 -1.83 -16.09
CA SER A 156 10.55 -1.12 -15.28
C SER A 156 9.29 -1.98 -15.08
N LYS A 157 8.57 -1.71 -14.00
CA LYS A 157 7.32 -2.44 -13.70
C LYS A 157 6.28 -2.31 -14.82
N ASP A 158 6.27 -1.23 -15.59
CA ASP A 158 5.32 -0.97 -16.66
C ASP A 158 5.80 -1.43 -18.04
N TYR A 159 6.94 -2.11 -18.10
CA TYR A 159 7.40 -2.72 -19.34
C TYR A 159 6.49 -3.90 -19.72
N PRO A 160 6.11 -4.08 -20.99
CA PRO A 160 6.55 -3.34 -22.19
C PRO A 160 5.79 -2.04 -22.50
N LEU A 161 4.65 -1.73 -21.87
CA LEU A 161 3.85 -0.54 -22.19
C LEU A 161 4.66 0.78 -22.05
N SER A 162 5.60 0.83 -21.11
CA SER A 162 6.42 2.04 -20.88
C SER A 162 7.32 2.45 -22.04
N ILE A 163 7.60 1.51 -22.96
CA ILE A 163 8.47 1.80 -24.13
C ILE A 163 7.70 1.95 -25.44
N ILE A 164 6.37 1.79 -25.42
CA ILE A 164 5.55 1.87 -26.63
C ILE A 164 5.30 3.35 -26.96
N PRO A 165 5.59 3.78 -28.21
CA PRO A 165 5.25 5.12 -28.68
C PRO A 165 3.75 5.41 -28.55
N LYS A 166 3.39 6.63 -28.11
CA LYS A 166 1.99 7.04 -27.94
C LYS A 166 1.15 6.89 -29.21
N SER A 167 1.74 7.08 -30.37
CA SER A 167 1.07 6.90 -31.66
C SER A 167 0.63 5.45 -31.89
N ILE A 168 1.42 4.47 -31.47
CA ILE A 168 1.07 3.05 -31.56
C ILE A 168 0.00 2.73 -30.50
N SER A 169 0.18 3.12 -29.23
CA SER A 169 -0.79 2.81 -28.17
C SER A 169 -2.18 3.39 -28.49
N SER A 170 -2.24 4.61 -29.05
CA SER A 170 -3.50 5.24 -29.45
C SER A 170 -4.28 4.45 -30.51
N ILE A 171 -3.60 3.83 -31.48
CA ILE A 171 -4.25 2.96 -32.48
C ILE A 171 -4.78 1.69 -31.80
N LEU A 172 -3.99 1.08 -30.92
CA LEU A 172 -4.40 -0.14 -30.21
C LEU A 172 -5.59 0.12 -29.28
N GLU A 173 -5.55 1.22 -28.52
CA GLU A 173 -6.63 1.66 -27.63
C GLU A 173 -7.91 1.92 -28.40
N LYS A 174 -7.83 2.63 -29.53
CA LYS A 174 -8.97 2.87 -30.44
C LYS A 174 -9.57 1.56 -30.94
N ALA A 175 -8.73 0.62 -31.38
CA ALA A 175 -9.20 -0.69 -31.86
C ALA A 175 -9.89 -1.50 -30.75
N ILE A 176 -9.38 -1.44 -29.52
CA ILE A 176 -9.97 -2.09 -28.34
C ILE A 176 -11.33 -1.48 -28.00
N ASP A 177 -11.42 -0.14 -27.99
CA ASP A 177 -12.66 0.56 -27.68
C ASP A 177 -13.76 0.24 -28.68
N MET A 178 -13.43 0.25 -29.98
CA MET A 178 -14.36 -0.10 -31.06
C MET A 178 -14.78 -1.57 -31.08
N ALA A 179 -13.95 -2.48 -30.57
CA ALA A 179 -14.23 -3.92 -30.59
C ALA A 179 -15.33 -4.35 -29.58
N GLY A 180 -15.61 -3.53 -28.58
CA GLY A 180 -16.62 -3.78 -27.56
C GLY A 180 -16.22 -4.85 -26.51
N LYS A 181 -16.83 -4.77 -25.32
CA LYS A 181 -16.42 -5.53 -24.12
C LYS A 181 -16.38 -7.05 -24.32
N GLN A 182 -17.39 -7.64 -24.97
CA GLN A 182 -17.47 -9.10 -25.15
C GLN A 182 -16.35 -9.61 -26.07
N THR A 183 -16.09 -8.91 -27.18
CA THR A 183 -15.00 -9.27 -28.10
C THR A 183 -13.64 -9.11 -27.44
N VAL A 184 -13.44 -8.03 -26.69
CA VAL A 184 -12.21 -7.78 -25.94
C VAL A 184 -11.93 -8.86 -24.90
N GLN A 185 -12.95 -9.32 -24.18
CA GLN A 185 -12.84 -10.47 -23.28
C GLN A 185 -12.38 -11.73 -24.00
N LEU A 186 -13.07 -12.08 -25.08
CA LEU A 186 -12.71 -13.26 -25.88
C LEU A 186 -11.30 -13.14 -26.47
N PHE A 187 -10.93 -11.94 -26.90
CA PHE A 187 -9.60 -11.67 -27.43
C PHE A 187 -8.51 -11.83 -26.35
N TYR A 188 -8.74 -11.33 -25.13
CA TYR A 188 -7.81 -11.52 -24.00
C TYR A 188 -7.53 -13.00 -23.75
N GLU A 189 -8.59 -13.81 -23.65
CA GLU A 189 -8.50 -15.23 -23.37
C GLU A 189 -7.79 -16.00 -24.50
N ASN A 190 -8.09 -15.65 -25.76
CA ASN A 190 -7.44 -16.25 -26.92
C ASN A 190 -5.97 -15.82 -27.03
N THR A 191 -5.68 -14.53 -26.79
CA THR A 191 -4.31 -14.00 -26.87
C THR A 191 -3.40 -14.64 -25.83
N LEU A 192 -3.91 -14.90 -24.60
CA LEU A 192 -3.16 -15.63 -23.58
C LEU A 192 -2.81 -17.06 -24.03
N THR A 193 -3.76 -17.74 -24.65
CA THR A 193 -3.56 -19.10 -25.18
C THR A 193 -2.60 -19.10 -26.36
N ASN A 194 -2.77 -18.16 -27.30
CA ASN A 194 -1.92 -18.03 -28.49
C ASN A 194 -0.49 -17.69 -28.09
N MET A 195 -0.29 -16.74 -27.13
CA MET A 195 1.04 -16.45 -26.59
C MET A 195 1.75 -17.71 -26.11
N ALA A 196 1.05 -18.55 -25.32
CA ALA A 196 1.63 -19.79 -24.82
C ALA A 196 1.95 -20.78 -25.96
N THR A 197 1.06 -20.90 -26.93
CA THR A 197 1.23 -21.80 -28.09
C THR A 197 2.38 -21.34 -28.98
N ASP A 198 2.49 -20.05 -29.26
CA ASP A 198 3.54 -19.49 -30.12
C ASP A 198 4.91 -19.53 -29.41
N MET A 199 4.96 -19.38 -28.08
CA MET A 199 6.18 -19.64 -27.31
C MET A 199 6.64 -21.11 -27.42
N VAL A 200 5.72 -22.07 -27.53
CA VAL A 200 6.08 -23.48 -27.78
C VAL A 200 6.76 -23.65 -29.13
N LYS A 201 6.31 -22.90 -30.14
CA LYS A 201 6.85 -22.92 -31.51
C LYS A 201 8.16 -22.10 -31.62
N GLY A 202 8.50 -21.31 -30.61
CA GLY A 202 9.62 -20.35 -30.66
C GLY A 202 9.32 -19.11 -31.51
N SER A 203 8.03 -18.84 -31.80
CA SER A 203 7.60 -17.67 -32.55
C SER A 203 7.63 -16.40 -31.69
N PRO A 204 7.78 -15.21 -32.31
CA PRO A 204 7.70 -13.95 -31.59
C PRO A 204 6.33 -13.75 -30.93
N VAL A 205 6.30 -13.29 -29.67
CA VAL A 205 5.08 -13.13 -28.86
C VAL A 205 4.96 -11.74 -28.23
N PHE A 206 5.81 -10.81 -28.63
CA PHE A 206 5.86 -9.51 -27.97
C PHE A 206 4.58 -8.69 -28.17
N GLY A 207 3.96 -8.77 -29.36
CA GLY A 207 2.67 -8.17 -29.64
C GLY A 207 1.55 -8.72 -28.75
N HIS A 208 1.54 -10.05 -28.50
CA HIS A 208 0.61 -10.65 -27.54
C HIS A 208 0.81 -10.09 -26.13
N LYS A 209 2.06 -9.92 -25.68
CA LYS A 209 2.37 -9.37 -24.36
C LYS A 209 1.93 -7.91 -24.23
N ILE A 210 2.11 -7.10 -25.27
CA ILE A 210 1.60 -5.73 -25.32
C ILE A 210 0.09 -5.70 -25.12
N PHE A 211 -0.66 -6.47 -25.91
CA PHE A 211 -2.11 -6.51 -25.82
C PHE A 211 -2.58 -7.03 -24.45
N LEU A 212 -2.00 -8.11 -23.94
CA LEU A 212 -2.39 -8.66 -22.65
C LEU A 212 -2.20 -7.64 -21.51
N GLN A 213 -1.09 -6.90 -21.52
CA GLN A 213 -0.85 -5.85 -20.54
C GLN A 213 -1.80 -4.67 -20.71
N LEU A 214 -2.00 -4.19 -21.95
CA LEU A 214 -2.87 -3.06 -22.25
C LEU A 214 -4.32 -3.36 -21.87
N LEU A 215 -4.82 -4.52 -22.23
CA LEU A 215 -6.19 -4.97 -21.92
C LEU A 215 -6.40 -5.10 -20.42
N ALA A 216 -5.45 -5.72 -19.70
CA ALA A 216 -5.50 -5.83 -18.26
C ALA A 216 -5.42 -4.46 -17.56
N TYR A 217 -4.78 -3.48 -18.19
CA TYR A 217 -4.69 -2.11 -17.69
C TYR A 217 -5.97 -1.30 -17.92
N ILE A 218 -6.62 -1.46 -19.12
CA ILE A 218 -7.87 -0.77 -19.46
C ILE A 218 -9.05 -1.34 -18.66
N ASN A 219 -9.16 -2.67 -18.59
CA ASN A 219 -10.26 -3.36 -17.92
C ASN A 219 -9.75 -4.54 -17.07
N PRO A 220 -9.28 -4.29 -15.84
CA PRO A 220 -8.80 -5.34 -14.95
C PRO A 220 -9.81 -6.46 -14.70
N GLU A 221 -11.10 -6.10 -14.59
CA GLU A 221 -12.19 -7.03 -14.23
C GLU A 221 -12.36 -8.17 -15.23
N MET A 222 -11.96 -7.98 -16.51
CA MET A 222 -12.06 -9.05 -17.49
C MET A 222 -11.21 -10.28 -17.14
N THR A 223 -10.14 -10.10 -16.37
CA THR A 223 -9.27 -11.23 -15.97
C THR A 223 -9.93 -12.19 -15.00
N ILE A 224 -10.96 -11.75 -14.27
CA ILE A 224 -11.68 -12.56 -13.28
C ILE A 224 -13.00 -13.15 -13.80
N VAL A 225 -13.44 -12.79 -15.01
CA VAL A 225 -14.69 -13.28 -15.56
C VAL A 225 -14.63 -14.80 -15.81
N ASN A 226 -13.51 -15.30 -16.31
CA ASN A 226 -13.34 -16.72 -16.63
C ASN A 226 -12.05 -17.32 -16.03
N ILE A 227 -11.95 -17.23 -14.69
CA ILE A 227 -10.79 -17.72 -13.94
C ILE A 227 -10.51 -19.21 -14.23
N SER A 228 -11.55 -20.02 -14.41
CA SER A 228 -11.41 -21.45 -14.73
C SER A 228 -10.62 -21.69 -16.02
N LYS A 229 -10.75 -20.81 -17.02
CA LYS A 229 -9.97 -20.87 -18.25
C LYS A 229 -8.50 -20.51 -18.00
N LEU A 230 -8.25 -19.48 -17.18
CA LEU A 230 -6.89 -19.10 -16.79
C LEU A 230 -6.17 -20.24 -16.06
N ILE A 231 -6.87 -20.90 -15.13
CA ILE A 231 -6.34 -22.07 -14.42
C ILE A 231 -5.99 -23.18 -15.37
N ARG A 232 -6.86 -23.48 -16.36
CA ARG A 232 -6.60 -24.51 -17.37
C ARG A 232 -5.37 -24.19 -18.20
N VAL A 233 -5.27 -22.96 -18.73
CA VAL A 233 -4.10 -22.52 -19.52
C VAL A 233 -2.83 -22.63 -18.67
N LYS A 234 -2.82 -22.11 -17.44
CA LYS A 234 -1.68 -22.22 -16.53
C LYS A 234 -1.27 -23.68 -16.30
N ASN A 235 -2.23 -24.55 -16.01
CA ASN A 235 -1.95 -25.98 -15.75
C ASN A 235 -1.38 -26.71 -16.98
N SER A 236 -1.83 -26.36 -18.18
CA SER A 236 -1.35 -26.96 -19.43
C SER A 236 0.13 -26.68 -19.70
N TYR A 237 0.64 -25.54 -19.21
CA TYR A 237 2.02 -25.11 -19.47
C TYR A 237 2.90 -25.06 -18.21
N GLN A 238 2.43 -25.51 -17.04
CA GLN A 238 3.18 -25.42 -15.78
C GLN A 238 4.53 -26.17 -15.79
N ASN A 239 4.68 -27.18 -16.63
CA ASN A 239 5.93 -27.94 -16.77
C ASN A 239 6.96 -27.23 -17.67
N ARG A 240 6.59 -26.13 -18.32
CA ARG A 240 7.44 -25.30 -19.18
C ARG A 240 7.69 -23.97 -18.53
N LYS A 241 8.77 -23.86 -17.74
CA LYS A 241 9.05 -22.73 -16.85
C LYS A 241 8.86 -21.36 -17.51
N ASN A 242 9.49 -21.12 -18.66
CA ASN A 242 9.43 -19.80 -19.32
C ASN A 242 8.02 -19.42 -19.77
N ILE A 243 7.26 -20.40 -20.29
CA ILE A 243 5.87 -20.19 -20.72
C ILE A 243 4.98 -19.97 -19.51
N GLY A 244 5.12 -20.80 -18.47
CA GLY A 244 4.37 -20.65 -17.22
C GLY A 244 4.62 -19.29 -16.57
N LEU A 245 5.86 -18.81 -16.52
CA LEU A 245 6.19 -17.48 -16.02
C LEU A 245 5.55 -16.38 -16.88
N SER A 246 5.54 -16.49 -18.21
CA SER A 246 4.88 -15.52 -19.09
C SER A 246 3.38 -15.47 -18.89
N ILE A 247 2.74 -16.62 -18.66
CA ILE A 247 1.31 -16.69 -18.31
C ILE A 247 1.05 -16.00 -16.98
N LEU A 248 1.84 -16.32 -15.93
CA LEU A 248 1.70 -15.69 -14.62
C LEU A 248 1.91 -14.16 -14.69
N TRP A 249 2.91 -13.72 -15.47
CA TRP A 249 3.13 -12.31 -15.74
C TRP A 249 1.90 -11.66 -16.36
N ALA A 250 1.37 -12.23 -17.45
CA ALA A 250 0.24 -11.64 -18.19
C ALA A 250 -1.00 -11.47 -17.31
N ILE A 251 -1.36 -12.50 -16.54
CA ILE A 251 -2.54 -12.46 -15.68
C ILE A 251 -2.32 -11.57 -14.43
N SER A 252 -1.08 -11.34 -13.99
CA SER A 252 -0.78 -10.45 -12.88
C SER A 252 -0.96 -8.96 -13.22
N GLN A 253 -1.00 -8.61 -14.53
CA GLN A 253 -1.05 -7.21 -14.96
C GLN A 253 -2.34 -6.50 -14.51
N ALA A 254 -3.45 -7.21 -14.36
CA ALA A 254 -4.70 -6.65 -13.86
C ALA A 254 -4.59 -6.07 -12.44
N GLY A 255 -3.73 -6.64 -11.62
CA GLY A 255 -3.48 -6.16 -10.28
C GLY A 255 -2.78 -4.82 -10.19
N ARG A 256 -2.26 -4.28 -11.28
CA ARG A 256 -1.60 -2.98 -11.29
C ARG A 256 -2.57 -1.81 -11.15
N LYS A 257 -3.77 -1.96 -11.65
CA LYS A 257 -4.83 -0.94 -11.57
C LYS A 257 -5.84 -1.22 -10.46
N ASN A 258 -6.10 -2.50 -10.21
CA ASN A 258 -7.09 -2.92 -9.21
C ASN A 258 -6.49 -4.00 -8.30
N LEU A 259 -6.17 -3.61 -7.07
CA LEU A 259 -5.58 -4.53 -6.08
C LEU A 259 -6.51 -5.71 -5.77
N ALA A 260 -7.82 -5.48 -5.63
CA ALA A 260 -8.76 -6.55 -5.29
C ALA A 260 -8.81 -7.61 -6.39
N VAL A 261 -8.83 -7.19 -7.66
CA VAL A 261 -8.75 -8.10 -8.82
C VAL A 261 -7.41 -8.83 -8.83
N GLY A 262 -6.30 -8.11 -8.65
CA GLY A 262 -4.97 -8.70 -8.59
C GLY A 262 -4.83 -9.74 -7.48
N LEU A 263 -5.33 -9.46 -6.30
CA LEU A 263 -5.31 -10.39 -5.16
C LEU A 263 -6.20 -11.60 -5.40
N LYS A 264 -7.37 -11.42 -6.01
CA LYS A 264 -8.26 -12.53 -6.37
C LYS A 264 -7.60 -13.45 -7.39
N VAL A 265 -7.01 -12.91 -8.45
CA VAL A 265 -6.25 -13.67 -9.44
C VAL A 265 -5.05 -14.36 -8.79
N TRP A 266 -4.32 -13.66 -7.93
CA TRP A 266 -3.20 -14.24 -7.20
C TRP A 266 -3.64 -15.42 -6.34
N HIS A 267 -4.72 -15.25 -5.57
CA HIS A 267 -5.23 -16.30 -4.68
C HIS A 267 -5.72 -17.51 -5.46
N GLU A 268 -6.58 -17.34 -6.48
CA GLU A 268 -7.23 -18.46 -7.16
C GLU A 268 -6.34 -19.14 -8.22
N VAL A 269 -5.47 -18.37 -8.90
CA VAL A 269 -4.69 -18.89 -10.02
C VAL A 269 -3.23 -19.13 -9.67
N MET A 270 -2.60 -18.19 -8.93
CA MET A 270 -1.15 -18.20 -8.74
C MET A 270 -0.71 -18.90 -7.46
N SER A 271 -1.47 -18.76 -6.36
CA SER A 271 -1.06 -19.29 -5.06
C SER A 271 -0.74 -20.79 -5.05
N PRO A 272 -1.43 -21.66 -5.83
CA PRO A 272 -1.04 -23.07 -5.92
C PRO A 272 0.36 -23.30 -6.52
N MET A 273 0.90 -22.32 -7.25
CA MET A 273 2.25 -22.39 -7.81
C MET A 273 3.35 -22.14 -6.80
N LEU A 274 3.01 -21.67 -5.57
CA LEU A 274 3.97 -21.55 -4.47
C LEU A 274 4.58 -22.90 -4.05
N GLU A 275 3.87 -24.01 -4.25
CA GLU A 275 4.36 -25.35 -3.98
C GLU A 275 5.43 -25.80 -4.97
N ILE A 276 5.50 -25.16 -6.14
CA ILE A 276 6.43 -25.53 -7.22
C ILE A 276 7.68 -24.65 -7.13
N LYS A 277 8.82 -25.25 -6.78
CA LYS A 277 10.10 -24.56 -6.54
C LYS A 277 10.49 -23.56 -7.63
N SER A 278 10.22 -23.88 -8.92
CA SER A 278 10.57 -23.01 -10.05
C SER A 278 9.76 -21.72 -10.16
N TYR A 279 8.58 -21.65 -9.52
CA TYR A 279 7.66 -20.51 -9.54
C TYR A 279 7.54 -19.78 -8.20
N CYS A 280 7.90 -20.45 -7.11
CA CYS A 280 7.68 -19.98 -5.75
C CYS A 280 8.16 -18.55 -5.53
N SER A 281 9.43 -18.26 -5.88
CA SER A 281 9.99 -16.90 -5.72
C SER A 281 9.25 -15.85 -6.56
N TYR A 282 8.89 -16.20 -7.80
CA TYR A 282 8.20 -15.27 -8.69
C TYR A 282 6.77 -14.95 -8.20
N VAL A 283 6.04 -15.96 -7.74
CA VAL A 283 4.68 -15.80 -7.21
C VAL A 283 4.68 -15.00 -5.91
N ALA A 284 5.68 -15.22 -5.03
CA ALA A 284 5.86 -14.41 -3.82
C ALA A 284 6.17 -12.95 -4.18
N GLN A 285 7.05 -12.71 -5.15
CA GLN A 285 7.37 -11.37 -5.63
C GLN A 285 6.15 -10.66 -6.27
N ILE A 286 5.27 -11.39 -6.97
CA ILE A 286 4.02 -10.80 -7.48
C ILE A 286 3.14 -10.32 -6.32
N LEU A 287 2.95 -11.13 -5.26
CA LEU A 287 2.18 -10.72 -4.09
C LEU A 287 2.77 -9.46 -3.45
N ASN A 288 4.08 -9.46 -3.25
CA ASN A 288 4.79 -8.31 -2.70
C ASN A 288 4.57 -7.06 -3.56
N ASN A 289 4.76 -7.16 -4.88
CA ASN A 289 4.55 -6.05 -5.80
C ASN A 289 3.10 -5.54 -5.82
N LEU A 290 2.11 -6.43 -5.71
CA LEU A 290 0.69 -6.07 -5.60
C LEU A 290 0.43 -5.27 -4.32
N VAL A 291 0.86 -5.79 -3.19
CA VAL A 291 0.52 -5.23 -1.87
C VAL A 291 1.27 -3.92 -1.60
N PHE A 292 2.53 -3.81 -2.03
CA PHE A 292 3.33 -2.59 -1.87
C PHE A 292 3.17 -1.59 -3.01
N GLY A 293 2.56 -1.98 -4.13
CA GLY A 293 2.28 -1.11 -5.27
C GLY A 293 1.04 -0.23 -5.12
N HIS A 294 0.19 -0.48 -4.11
CA HIS A 294 -1.09 0.20 -3.90
C HIS A 294 -1.17 0.82 -2.51
N GLU A 295 -0.55 1.98 -2.32
CA GLU A 295 -0.54 2.67 -1.02
C GLU A 295 -1.90 3.31 -0.66
N THR A 296 -2.67 3.71 -1.67
CA THR A 296 -3.95 4.44 -1.51
C THR A 296 -5.19 3.55 -1.63
N PHE A 297 -5.03 2.25 -1.78
CA PHE A 297 -6.15 1.34 -1.92
C PHE A 297 -6.84 1.08 -0.56
N HIS A 298 -8.16 1.31 -0.50
CA HIS A 298 -8.91 1.26 0.75
C HIS A 298 -10.15 0.35 0.70
N ASP A 299 -10.31 -0.49 -0.34
CA ASP A 299 -11.51 -1.32 -0.52
C ASP A 299 -11.21 -2.83 -0.54
N LEU A 300 -10.32 -3.27 0.34
CA LEU A 300 -10.07 -4.70 0.51
C LEU A 300 -11.18 -5.36 1.32
N LYS A 301 -11.82 -6.39 0.74
CA LYS A 301 -12.84 -7.17 1.43
C LYS A 301 -12.22 -8.12 2.45
N PRO A 302 -12.80 -8.22 3.66
CA PRO A 302 -12.31 -9.12 4.71
C PRO A 302 -12.21 -10.59 4.29
N GLU A 303 -13.17 -11.06 3.49
CA GLU A 303 -13.22 -12.45 3.02
C GLU A 303 -12.00 -12.79 2.18
N LEU A 304 -11.65 -11.92 1.21
CA LEU A 304 -10.48 -12.12 0.34
C LEU A 304 -9.16 -12.11 1.16
N TYR A 305 -9.07 -11.23 2.16
CA TYR A 305 -7.92 -11.23 3.07
C TYR A 305 -7.79 -12.57 3.79
N LEU A 306 -8.89 -13.06 4.36
CA LEU A 306 -8.90 -14.32 5.12
C LEU A 306 -8.56 -15.52 4.24
N ASP A 307 -9.10 -15.59 3.04
CA ASP A 307 -8.83 -16.68 2.10
C ASP A 307 -7.35 -16.73 1.70
N ILE A 308 -6.73 -15.55 1.46
CA ILE A 308 -5.30 -15.45 1.15
C ILE A 308 -4.45 -15.89 2.34
N VAL A 309 -4.77 -15.40 3.55
CA VAL A 309 -4.01 -15.73 4.76
C VAL A 309 -4.16 -17.19 5.14
N GLU A 310 -5.36 -17.75 5.03
CA GLU A 310 -5.62 -19.16 5.27
C GLU A 310 -4.81 -20.05 4.33
N ASN A 311 -4.79 -19.73 3.04
CA ASN A 311 -4.02 -20.46 2.05
C ASN A 311 -2.51 -20.45 2.36
N ILE A 312 -1.97 -19.27 2.64
CA ILE A 312 -0.53 -19.11 2.91
C ILE A 312 -0.14 -19.74 4.24
N CYS A 313 -0.92 -19.50 5.30
CA CYS A 313 -0.57 -19.89 6.67
C CYS A 313 -1.05 -21.30 7.05
N SER A 314 -1.64 -22.06 6.11
CA SER A 314 -2.16 -23.42 6.36
C SER A 314 -1.08 -24.47 6.73
N GLY A 315 0.20 -24.10 6.65
CA GLY A 315 1.34 -25.01 6.90
C GLY A 315 1.65 -25.96 5.75
N LYS A 316 0.93 -25.88 4.63
CA LYS A 316 1.17 -26.71 3.44
C LYS A 316 2.38 -26.24 2.62
N LEU A 317 2.73 -24.94 2.73
CA LEU A 317 3.79 -24.34 1.93
C LEU A 317 5.17 -24.62 2.55
N ASN A 318 5.99 -25.39 1.82
CA ASN A 318 7.39 -25.61 2.17
C ASN A 318 8.28 -24.67 1.34
N VAL A 319 8.46 -23.44 1.83
CA VAL A 319 9.24 -22.40 1.15
C VAL A 319 10.55 -22.09 1.90
N SER A 320 11.53 -21.55 1.19
CA SER A 320 12.78 -21.11 1.83
C SER A 320 12.54 -19.98 2.84
N ALA A 321 13.39 -19.86 3.84
CA ALA A 321 13.26 -18.84 4.89
C ALA A 321 13.24 -17.39 4.35
N SER A 322 13.91 -17.12 3.23
CA SER A 322 13.88 -15.81 2.56
C SER A 322 12.53 -15.50 1.94
N ILE A 323 11.98 -16.45 1.20
CA ILE A 323 10.64 -16.33 0.59
C ILE A 323 9.56 -16.27 1.66
N GLY A 324 9.69 -17.07 2.72
CA GLY A 324 8.77 -17.04 3.86
C GLY A 324 8.73 -15.67 4.54
N ARG A 325 9.86 -14.99 4.70
CA ARG A 325 9.92 -13.61 5.22
C ARG A 325 9.23 -12.62 4.28
N GLU A 326 9.47 -12.70 2.99
CA GLU A 326 8.83 -11.82 1.98
C GLU A 326 7.31 -11.98 1.99
N ILE A 327 6.81 -13.20 2.05
CA ILE A 327 5.38 -13.51 2.16
C ILE A 327 4.80 -12.97 3.47
N ASN A 328 5.47 -13.16 4.60
CA ASN A 328 5.01 -12.64 5.89
C ASN A 328 4.93 -11.11 5.91
N ASN A 329 5.91 -10.42 5.33
CA ASN A 329 5.86 -8.97 5.17
C ASN A 329 4.67 -8.53 4.31
N SER A 330 4.36 -9.31 3.25
CA SER A 330 3.20 -9.04 2.40
C SER A 330 1.88 -9.24 3.13
N ILE A 331 1.76 -10.26 3.99
CA ILE A 331 0.58 -10.49 4.84
C ILE A 331 0.42 -9.32 5.84
N GLU A 332 1.49 -8.89 6.47
CA GLU A 332 1.46 -7.77 7.41
C GLU A 332 1.01 -6.46 6.73
N LYS A 333 1.52 -6.19 5.54
CA LYS A 333 1.08 -5.03 4.75
C LYS A 333 -0.38 -5.19 4.31
N LEU A 334 -0.81 -6.38 3.91
CA LEU A 334 -2.19 -6.68 3.52
C LEU A 334 -3.15 -6.44 4.70
N ARG A 335 -2.79 -6.88 5.91
CA ARG A 335 -3.51 -6.56 7.14
C ARG A 335 -3.58 -5.04 7.35
N SER A 336 -2.47 -4.33 7.20
CA SER A 336 -2.44 -2.87 7.30
C SER A 336 -3.38 -2.18 6.30
N ILE A 337 -3.48 -2.68 5.06
CA ILE A 337 -4.41 -2.16 4.04
C ILE A 337 -5.85 -2.41 4.48
N LEU A 338 -6.17 -3.61 4.96
CA LEU A 338 -7.50 -3.96 5.45
C LEU A 338 -7.95 -2.98 6.55
N PHE A 339 -7.10 -2.73 7.54
CA PHE A 339 -7.43 -1.86 8.67
C PHE A 339 -7.37 -0.35 8.38
N LYS A 340 -6.95 0.05 7.19
CA LYS A 340 -7.09 1.43 6.68
C LYS A 340 -8.45 1.67 5.99
N ASN A 341 -9.19 0.63 5.68
CA ASN A 341 -10.50 0.74 5.04
C ASN A 341 -11.54 1.23 6.05
N LYS A 342 -12.01 2.46 5.87
CA LYS A 342 -13.02 3.11 6.73
C LYS A 342 -14.42 2.48 6.61
N ASN A 343 -14.68 1.71 5.56
CA ASN A 343 -15.99 1.10 5.29
C ASN A 343 -16.18 -0.25 5.99
N ILE A 344 -15.17 -0.75 6.69
CA ILE A 344 -15.25 -2.03 7.38
C ILE A 344 -15.94 -1.87 8.72
N ASN A 345 -16.91 -2.74 8.96
CA ASN A 345 -17.49 -2.93 10.29
C ASN A 345 -16.56 -3.85 11.10
N TYR A 346 -15.73 -3.25 11.95
CA TYR A 346 -14.75 -4.00 12.76
C TYR A 346 -15.40 -4.93 13.77
N VAL A 347 -16.60 -4.64 14.23
CA VAL A 347 -17.38 -5.50 15.12
C VAL A 347 -17.71 -6.83 14.43
N LYS A 348 -18.27 -6.76 13.21
CA LYS A 348 -18.55 -7.97 12.40
C LYS A 348 -17.27 -8.72 12.03
N LEU A 349 -16.20 -7.96 11.70
CA LEU A 349 -14.91 -8.57 11.41
C LEU A 349 -14.37 -9.32 12.63
N PHE A 350 -14.46 -8.75 13.83
CA PHE A 350 -14.03 -9.38 15.08
C PHE A 350 -14.80 -10.70 15.33
N GLU A 351 -16.13 -10.70 15.18
CA GLU A 351 -16.95 -11.89 15.31
C GLU A 351 -16.57 -12.97 14.28
N MET A 352 -16.33 -12.59 13.05
CA MET A 352 -15.91 -13.51 11.99
C MET A 352 -14.53 -14.12 12.27
N LEU A 353 -13.56 -13.30 12.69
CA LEU A 353 -12.21 -13.74 13.01
C LEU A 353 -12.17 -14.71 14.18
N ILE A 354 -12.88 -14.41 15.27
CA ILE A 354 -12.83 -15.24 16.49
C ILE A 354 -13.44 -16.62 16.26
N THR A 355 -14.50 -16.72 15.44
CA THR A 355 -15.14 -18.00 15.09
C THR A 355 -14.25 -18.91 14.23
N LYS A 356 -13.34 -18.33 13.44
CA LYS A 356 -12.39 -19.09 12.62
C LYS A 356 -11.27 -19.75 13.46
N ILE A 357 -11.02 -19.30 14.69
CA ILE A 357 -10.00 -19.88 15.56
C ILE A 357 -10.51 -21.17 16.19
N THR A 358 -10.03 -22.30 15.70
CA THR A 358 -10.29 -23.63 16.25
C THR A 358 -8.99 -24.28 16.72
N GLN A 359 -9.08 -25.33 17.54
CA GLN A 359 -7.90 -26.06 18.00
C GLN A 359 -7.14 -26.79 16.88
N LYS A 360 -7.81 -27.02 15.74
CA LYS A 360 -7.27 -27.81 14.62
C LYS A 360 -6.52 -26.97 13.58
N ILE A 361 -6.59 -25.64 13.64
CA ILE A 361 -5.94 -24.78 12.66
C ILE A 361 -4.42 -24.70 12.90
N HIS A 362 -3.68 -24.49 11.82
CA HIS A 362 -2.23 -24.35 11.86
C HIS A 362 -1.80 -23.14 12.69
N ALA A 363 -0.67 -23.26 13.41
CA ALA A 363 -0.19 -22.24 14.32
C ALA A 363 -0.01 -20.87 13.65
N ASN A 364 0.62 -20.82 12.47
CA ASN A 364 0.85 -19.57 11.75
C ASN A 364 -0.46 -18.84 11.37
N TYR A 365 -1.49 -19.61 10.96
CA TYR A 365 -2.81 -19.03 10.65
C TYR A 365 -3.49 -18.51 11.90
N ARG A 366 -3.45 -19.29 12.98
CA ARG A 366 -3.97 -18.87 14.29
C ARG A 366 -3.32 -17.57 14.78
N ASP A 367 -1.99 -17.48 14.68
CA ASP A 367 -1.25 -16.31 15.14
C ASP A 367 -1.60 -15.07 14.32
N GLU A 368 -1.84 -15.22 13.00
CA GLU A 368 -2.27 -14.11 12.16
C GLU A 368 -3.70 -13.65 12.48
N LEU A 369 -4.63 -14.60 12.73
CA LEU A 369 -5.98 -14.26 13.18
C LEU A 369 -5.97 -13.53 14.54
N ILE A 370 -5.09 -13.93 15.47
CA ILE A 370 -4.94 -13.24 16.77
C ILE A 370 -4.42 -11.81 16.56
N LYS A 371 -3.43 -11.61 15.70
CA LYS A 371 -2.95 -10.26 15.37
C LYS A 371 -4.06 -9.39 14.78
N ALA A 372 -4.88 -9.94 13.87
CA ALA A 372 -6.00 -9.23 13.28
C ALA A 372 -7.07 -8.89 14.34
N LEU A 373 -7.41 -9.82 15.24
CA LEU A 373 -8.34 -9.58 16.35
C LEU A 373 -7.85 -8.46 17.27
N VAL A 374 -6.58 -8.48 17.67
CA VAL A 374 -6.00 -7.44 18.51
C VAL A 374 -5.98 -6.09 17.78
N THR A 375 -5.79 -6.11 16.46
CA THR A 375 -5.90 -4.89 15.66
C THR A 375 -7.33 -4.35 15.62
N CYS A 376 -8.37 -5.22 15.57
CA CYS A 376 -9.76 -4.80 15.72
C CYS A 376 -10.00 -4.08 17.05
N LEU A 377 -9.50 -4.68 18.16
CA LEU A 377 -9.61 -4.08 19.50
C LEU A 377 -8.89 -2.72 19.62
N ALA A 378 -7.78 -2.56 18.88
CA ALA A 378 -7.03 -1.30 18.85
C ALA A 378 -7.69 -0.22 17.98
N THR A 379 -8.47 -0.64 16.97
CA THR A 379 -9.07 0.28 15.99
C THR A 379 -10.47 0.75 16.43
N ASP A 380 -11.27 -0.15 17.01
CA ASP A 380 -12.64 0.11 17.42
C ASP A 380 -12.93 -0.45 18.81
N SER A 381 -13.20 0.43 19.76
CA SER A 381 -13.52 0.07 21.15
C SER A 381 -14.81 -0.72 21.32
N LEU A 382 -15.74 -0.65 20.36
CA LEU A 382 -16.97 -1.46 20.37
C LEU A 382 -16.67 -2.95 20.29
N CYS A 383 -15.54 -3.36 19.70
CA CYS A 383 -15.08 -4.74 19.68
C CYS A 383 -14.90 -5.33 21.08
N PHE A 384 -14.53 -4.53 22.10
CA PHE A 384 -14.48 -4.98 23.49
C PHE A 384 -15.87 -5.35 24.03
N SER A 385 -16.91 -4.62 23.65
CA SER A 385 -18.27 -4.91 24.07
C SER A 385 -18.78 -6.23 23.49
N VAL A 386 -18.48 -6.46 22.21
CA VAL A 386 -18.79 -7.74 21.56
C VAL A 386 -17.99 -8.87 22.19
N TRP A 387 -16.69 -8.66 22.42
CA TRP A 387 -15.85 -9.68 23.06
C TRP A 387 -16.39 -10.08 24.43
N LYS A 388 -16.85 -9.11 25.25
CA LYS A 388 -17.52 -9.40 26.54
C LYS A 388 -18.76 -10.27 26.37
N SER A 389 -19.58 -10.02 25.35
CA SER A 389 -20.84 -10.77 25.12
C SER A 389 -20.62 -12.21 24.66
N ILE A 390 -19.58 -12.45 23.84
CA ILE A 390 -19.30 -13.79 23.28
C ILE A 390 -18.25 -14.57 24.09
N TYR A 391 -17.71 -14.00 25.17
CA TYR A 391 -16.58 -14.54 25.94
C TYR A 391 -16.82 -15.96 26.44
N ALA A 392 -17.97 -16.21 27.07
CA ALA A 392 -18.29 -17.52 27.67
C ALA A 392 -18.31 -18.66 26.62
N LYS A 393 -18.65 -18.36 25.37
CA LYS A 393 -18.67 -19.33 24.28
C LYS A 393 -17.30 -19.52 23.62
N ASN A 394 -16.38 -18.57 23.82
CA ASN A 394 -15.08 -18.51 23.14
C ASN A 394 -13.91 -18.41 24.12
N LEU A 395 -13.93 -19.24 25.19
CA LEU A 395 -12.89 -19.24 26.24
C LEU A 395 -11.51 -19.57 25.68
N TYR A 396 -11.40 -20.57 24.81
CA TYR A 396 -10.15 -20.95 24.19
C TYR A 396 -9.55 -19.82 23.35
N GLN A 397 -10.36 -19.20 22.51
CA GLN A 397 -9.96 -18.07 21.68
C GLN A 397 -9.56 -16.86 22.53
N SER A 398 -10.35 -16.58 23.57
CA SER A 398 -10.09 -15.49 24.50
C SER A 398 -8.79 -15.69 25.29
N HIS A 399 -8.50 -16.92 25.69
CA HIS A 399 -7.22 -17.26 26.30
C HIS A 399 -6.03 -16.92 25.40
N LEU A 400 -6.12 -17.25 24.10
CA LEU A 400 -5.08 -16.94 23.12
C LEU A 400 -4.90 -15.44 22.93
N ILE A 401 -6.00 -14.68 22.82
CA ILE A 401 -5.97 -13.22 22.67
C ILE A 401 -5.35 -12.57 23.91
N LEU A 402 -5.78 -12.97 25.13
CA LEU A 402 -5.22 -12.45 26.37
C LEU A 402 -3.73 -12.78 26.51
N SER A 403 -3.33 -14.01 26.17
CA SER A 403 -1.93 -14.43 26.18
C SER A 403 -1.08 -13.62 25.20
N TYR A 404 -1.60 -13.34 24.01
CA TYR A 404 -0.92 -12.50 23.03
C TYR A 404 -0.79 -11.05 23.53
N ILE A 405 -1.84 -10.46 24.08
CA ILE A 405 -1.81 -9.11 24.66
C ILE A 405 -0.79 -9.05 25.80
N ASP A 406 -0.74 -10.06 26.66
CA ASP A 406 0.21 -10.14 27.77
C ASP A 406 1.66 -10.21 27.30
N SER A 407 1.95 -11.06 26.31
CA SER A 407 3.29 -11.26 25.76
C SER A 407 3.79 -10.01 24.99
N LYS A 408 2.91 -9.27 24.32
CA LYS A 408 3.22 -8.08 23.54
C LYS A 408 2.84 -6.77 24.25
N TRP A 409 2.63 -6.81 25.56
CA TRP A 409 2.19 -5.67 26.36
C TRP A 409 3.01 -4.39 26.13
N HIS A 410 4.35 -4.54 26.03
CA HIS A 410 5.26 -3.41 25.84
C HIS A 410 4.99 -2.57 24.57
N VAL A 411 4.37 -3.17 23.55
CA VAL A 411 3.97 -2.47 22.30
C VAL A 411 2.49 -2.11 22.35
N LEU A 412 1.64 -3.04 22.78
CA LEU A 412 0.19 -2.91 22.64
C LEU A 412 -0.44 -1.93 23.65
N HIS A 413 0.21 -1.67 24.79
CA HIS A 413 -0.32 -0.74 25.79
C HIS A 413 -0.50 0.68 25.28
N ALA A 414 0.22 1.09 24.21
CA ALA A 414 0.10 2.42 23.60
C ALA A 414 -1.05 2.50 22.57
N THR A 415 -1.47 1.37 22.03
CA THR A 415 -2.46 1.31 20.94
C THR A 415 -3.83 0.86 21.40
N LEU A 416 -3.92 0.05 22.46
CA LEU A 416 -5.18 -0.44 23.02
C LEU A 416 -5.81 0.60 23.95
N GLU A 417 -7.14 0.69 23.93
CA GLU A 417 -7.88 1.50 24.90
C GLU A 417 -7.88 0.83 26.27
N ILE A 418 -7.00 1.33 27.16
CA ILE A 418 -6.72 0.71 28.48
C ILE A 418 -7.96 0.65 29.37
N LYS A 419 -8.86 1.66 29.27
CA LYS A 419 -10.11 1.67 30.06
C LYS A 419 -10.99 0.48 29.66
N CYS A 420 -11.27 0.33 28.38
CA CYS A 420 -12.09 -0.74 27.83
C CYS A 420 -11.50 -2.14 28.11
N LEU A 421 -10.18 -2.29 27.97
CA LEU A 421 -9.49 -3.53 28.31
C LEU A 421 -9.59 -3.86 29.80
N LYS A 422 -9.43 -2.86 30.68
CA LYS A 422 -9.58 -3.01 32.14
C LYS A 422 -10.97 -3.49 32.52
N GLU A 423 -12.01 -2.83 32.02
CA GLU A 423 -13.41 -3.23 32.21
C GLU A 423 -13.65 -4.66 31.71
N THR A 424 -13.11 -5.00 30.53
CA THR A 424 -13.25 -6.33 29.94
C THR A 424 -12.62 -7.40 30.81
N CYS A 425 -11.40 -7.16 31.33
CA CYS A 425 -10.75 -8.09 32.25
C CYS A 425 -11.55 -8.30 33.54
N ILE A 426 -12.18 -7.25 34.10
CA ILE A 426 -13.03 -7.35 35.28
C ILE A 426 -14.27 -8.20 34.97
N VAL A 427 -14.96 -7.94 33.85
CA VAL A 427 -16.11 -8.73 33.44
C VAL A 427 -15.75 -10.20 33.23
N PHE A 428 -14.61 -10.50 32.61
CA PHE A 428 -14.12 -11.86 32.42
C PHE A 428 -13.86 -12.58 33.77
N GLN A 429 -13.30 -11.90 34.74
CA GLN A 429 -13.14 -12.47 36.08
C GLN A 429 -14.47 -12.84 36.71
N THR A 430 -15.47 -11.96 36.63
CA THR A 430 -16.82 -12.22 37.13
C THR A 430 -17.50 -13.42 36.44
N ILE A 431 -17.33 -13.53 35.11
CA ILE A 431 -17.86 -14.67 34.36
C ILE A 431 -17.12 -15.97 34.75
N ASN A 432 -15.79 -15.94 34.88
CA ASN A 432 -15.00 -17.11 35.24
C ASN A 432 -15.31 -17.62 36.65
N GLU A 433 -15.66 -16.76 37.61
CA GLU A 433 -16.11 -17.18 38.94
C GLU A 433 -17.41 -18.00 38.89
N ARG A 434 -18.29 -17.72 37.94
CA ARG A 434 -19.53 -18.48 37.72
C ARG A 434 -19.26 -19.81 37.00
N CYS A 435 -18.17 -19.92 36.23
CA CYS A 435 -17.82 -21.11 35.45
C CYS A 435 -17.04 -22.19 36.25
N LYS A 436 -16.80 -22.02 37.54
CA LYS A 436 -15.99 -22.90 38.38
C LYS A 436 -16.49 -24.36 38.51
N LYS A 437 -17.62 -24.72 37.88
CA LYS A 437 -18.19 -26.07 37.90
C LYS A 437 -18.39 -26.69 36.52
N THR A 438 -17.76 -26.13 35.48
CA THR A 438 -17.93 -26.57 34.08
C THR A 438 -16.69 -27.30 33.57
N LYS A 439 -16.84 -28.05 32.45
CA LYS A 439 -15.73 -28.74 31.78
C LYS A 439 -14.57 -27.81 31.38
N ASP A 440 -14.82 -26.51 31.29
CA ASP A 440 -13.88 -25.49 30.87
C ASP A 440 -13.18 -24.75 32.03
N GLU A 441 -13.27 -25.30 33.26
CA GLU A 441 -12.71 -24.68 34.46
C GLU A 441 -11.20 -24.39 34.33
N GLY A 442 -10.44 -25.29 33.71
CA GLY A 442 -9.01 -25.08 33.49
C GLY A 442 -8.68 -23.86 32.62
N LEU A 443 -9.44 -23.68 31.53
CA LEU A 443 -9.29 -22.51 30.63
C LEU A 443 -9.76 -21.22 31.31
N ALA A 444 -10.87 -21.28 32.02
CA ALA A 444 -11.40 -20.14 32.78
C ALA A 444 -10.41 -19.66 33.85
N ASN A 445 -9.76 -20.58 34.55
CA ASN A 445 -8.71 -20.28 35.56
C ASN A 445 -7.48 -19.65 34.90
N ASN A 446 -7.05 -20.13 33.72
CA ASN A 446 -5.92 -19.55 32.99
C ASN A 446 -6.26 -18.14 32.49
N CYS A 447 -7.47 -17.91 31.94
CA CYS A 447 -7.94 -16.59 31.58
C CYS A 447 -7.98 -15.63 32.78
N SER A 448 -8.45 -16.13 33.94
CA SER A 448 -8.49 -15.33 35.19
C SER A 448 -7.09 -14.90 35.65
N LYS A 449 -6.10 -15.81 35.56
CA LYS A 449 -4.69 -15.48 35.87
C LYS A 449 -4.16 -14.38 34.92
N LEU A 450 -4.38 -14.54 33.61
CA LEU A 450 -3.96 -13.54 32.63
C LEU A 450 -4.63 -12.18 32.86
N CYS A 451 -5.94 -12.15 33.13
CA CYS A 451 -6.64 -10.92 33.47
C CYS A 451 -6.03 -10.23 34.71
N LYS A 452 -5.68 -10.98 35.76
CA LYS A 452 -5.00 -10.42 36.95
C LYS A 452 -3.64 -9.82 36.61
N VAL A 453 -2.83 -10.52 35.80
CA VAL A 453 -1.52 -10.02 35.35
C VAL A 453 -1.66 -8.74 34.53
N LEU A 454 -2.60 -8.71 33.59
CA LEU A 454 -2.87 -7.52 32.77
C LEU A 454 -3.35 -6.34 33.61
N LEU A 455 -4.24 -6.56 34.57
CA LEU A 455 -4.71 -5.52 35.51
C LEU A 455 -3.55 -4.91 36.31
N LEU A 456 -2.62 -5.74 36.80
CA LEU A 456 -1.41 -5.29 37.48
C LEU A 456 -0.50 -4.47 36.55
N LYS A 457 -0.31 -4.91 35.30
CA LYS A 457 0.48 -4.18 34.30
C LYS A 457 -0.15 -2.82 33.95
N MET A 458 -1.49 -2.75 33.86
CA MET A 458 -2.22 -1.50 33.60
C MET A 458 -2.06 -0.51 34.76
N THR A 459 -2.14 -0.97 36.01
CA THR A 459 -1.95 -0.10 37.18
C THR A 459 -0.51 0.39 37.29
N ALA A 460 0.47 -0.46 37.04
CA ALA A 460 1.88 -0.09 37.02
C ALA A 460 2.22 0.92 35.91
N SER A 461 1.59 0.78 34.73
CA SER A 461 1.75 1.74 33.62
C SER A 461 1.08 3.08 33.90
N ALA A 462 -0.05 3.11 34.61
CA ALA A 462 -0.72 4.35 35.00
C ALA A 462 0.16 5.20 35.95
N ASN A 463 0.95 4.54 36.81
CA ASN A 463 1.86 5.21 37.74
C ASN A 463 3.15 5.73 37.07
N LYS A 464 3.44 5.29 35.84
CA LYS A 464 4.62 5.71 35.05
C LYS A 464 4.33 6.85 34.08
N LYS A 465 3.22 7.59 34.22
CA LYS A 465 3.05 8.83 33.45
C LYS A 465 4.19 9.76 33.82
N PHE A 466 5.15 9.88 32.91
CA PHE A 466 6.23 10.86 33.02
C PHE A 466 5.59 12.23 33.29
N PRO A 467 5.98 12.91 34.39
CA PRO A 467 5.30 14.13 34.76
C PRO A 467 5.74 15.28 33.83
N TRP A 468 5.20 15.25 32.59
CA TRP A 468 5.49 16.25 31.55
C TRP A 468 5.37 17.69 32.09
N LYS A 469 4.41 17.93 32.99
CA LYS A 469 4.26 19.22 33.65
C LYS A 469 5.50 19.58 34.46
N LYS A 470 6.07 18.63 35.23
CA LYS A 470 7.31 18.85 35.97
C LYS A 470 8.52 18.96 35.04
N GLY A 471 8.55 18.18 33.95
CA GLY A 471 9.59 18.25 32.90
C GLY A 471 9.60 19.60 32.17
N ILE A 472 8.43 20.12 31.81
CA ILE A 472 8.29 21.44 31.19
C ILE A 472 8.69 22.56 32.18
N ILE A 473 8.29 22.45 33.43
CA ILE A 473 8.70 23.45 34.49
C ILE A 473 10.22 23.41 34.67
N LEU A 474 10.83 22.23 34.72
CA LEU A 474 12.27 22.08 34.86
C LEU A 474 13.03 22.61 33.62
N LEU A 475 12.49 22.40 32.42
CA LEU A 475 13.02 22.97 31.18
C LEU A 475 12.92 24.48 31.15
N LEU A 476 11.79 25.05 31.58
CA LEU A 476 11.59 26.48 31.68
C LEU A 476 12.53 27.12 32.74
N LEU A 477 12.72 26.46 33.88
CA LEU A 477 13.70 26.88 34.87
C LEU A 477 15.13 26.85 34.34
N PHE A 478 15.50 25.79 33.59
CA PHE A 478 16.81 25.69 32.98
C PHE A 478 17.04 26.78 31.94
N ILE A 479 16.06 27.06 31.09
CA ILE A 479 16.10 28.18 30.13
C ILE A 479 16.22 29.54 30.88
N SER A 480 15.46 29.73 31.97
CA SER A 480 15.49 30.96 32.78
C SER A 480 16.86 31.17 33.42
N VAL A 481 17.50 30.10 33.90
CA VAL A 481 18.85 30.16 34.47
C VAL A 481 19.88 30.56 33.42
N ILE A 482 19.82 29.99 32.24
CA ILE A 482 20.73 30.33 31.12
C ILE A 482 20.56 31.80 30.72
N LEU A 483 19.31 32.22 30.54
CA LEU A 483 18.98 33.62 30.19
C LEU A 483 19.44 34.59 31.27
N GLY A 484 19.19 34.26 32.53
CA GLY A 484 19.62 35.07 33.66
C GLY A 484 21.14 35.19 33.78
N TYR A 485 21.86 34.09 33.59
CA TYR A 485 23.32 34.09 33.57
C TYR A 485 23.89 34.92 32.40
N ASP A 486 23.29 34.84 31.22
CA ASP A 486 23.76 35.64 30.07
C ASP A 486 23.52 37.14 30.28
N ILE A 487 22.38 37.52 30.90
CA ILE A 487 22.08 38.92 31.26
C ILE A 487 23.02 39.41 32.35
N TYR A 488 23.25 38.60 33.39
CA TYR A 488 24.15 38.94 34.48
C TYR A 488 25.59 39.19 33.99
N LYS A 489 26.10 38.31 33.10
CA LYS A 489 27.46 38.39 32.55
C LYS A 489 27.69 39.65 31.69
N HIS A 490 26.64 40.22 31.14
CA HIS A 490 26.72 41.38 30.25
C HIS A 490 26.09 42.67 30.80
N ASP A 491 25.74 42.68 32.09
CA ASP A 491 25.15 43.78 32.86
C ASP A 491 23.87 44.41 32.27
N ASP A 492 23.49 44.05 31.03
CA ASP A 492 22.25 44.48 30.37
C ASP A 492 21.81 43.44 29.34
N PHE A 493 20.50 43.21 29.25
CA PHE A 493 19.89 42.35 28.22
C PHE A 493 20.27 42.80 26.80
N LYS A 494 20.40 44.10 26.56
CA LYS A 494 20.76 44.64 25.24
C LYS A 494 22.14 44.21 24.77
N ALA A 495 23.06 44.01 25.68
CA ALA A 495 24.44 43.58 25.41
C ALA A 495 24.61 42.06 25.37
N SER A 496 23.62 41.30 25.90
CA SER A 496 23.66 39.85 26.04
C SER A 496 23.78 39.10 24.72
N ASN A 497 24.44 37.93 24.76
CA ASN A 497 24.57 37.07 23.61
C ASN A 497 23.20 36.52 23.16
N THR A 498 22.29 36.31 24.10
CA THR A 498 20.92 35.92 23.84
C THR A 498 20.17 36.96 23.00
N ASN A 499 20.29 38.23 23.31
CA ASN A 499 19.69 39.31 22.51
C ASN A 499 20.30 39.39 21.11
N LYS A 500 21.63 39.21 20.99
CA LYS A 500 22.31 39.17 19.69
C LYS A 500 21.80 37.97 18.85
N PHE A 501 21.59 36.81 19.48
CA PHE A 501 21.05 35.62 18.82
C PHE A 501 19.58 35.85 18.41
N LEU A 502 18.74 36.38 19.29
CA LEU A 502 17.31 36.67 18.98
C LEU A 502 17.17 37.69 17.85
N LYS A 503 18.04 38.67 17.79
CA LYS A 503 18.06 39.65 16.67
C LYS A 503 18.56 39.05 15.39
N ARG A 504 19.62 38.22 15.41
CA ARG A 504 20.17 37.54 14.22
C ARG A 504 19.22 36.49 13.66
N SER A 505 18.47 35.78 14.51
CA SER A 505 17.49 34.75 14.09
C SER A 505 16.15 35.33 13.61
N GLY A 506 15.95 36.64 13.72
CA GLY A 506 14.66 37.27 13.38
C GLY A 506 13.56 37.04 14.44
N LEU A 507 13.80 36.20 15.45
CA LEU A 507 12.81 35.83 16.46
C LEU A 507 12.39 37.06 17.29
N PHE A 508 13.30 38.00 17.49
CA PHE A 508 13.01 39.25 18.23
C PHE A 508 12.03 40.13 17.43
N ALA A 509 12.23 40.28 16.12
CA ALA A 509 11.33 41.04 15.26
C ALA A 509 9.96 40.37 15.14
N CYS A 510 9.94 39.05 14.99
CA CYS A 510 8.71 38.27 15.00
C CYS A 510 7.95 38.38 16.32
N GLY A 511 8.64 38.31 17.46
CA GLY A 511 8.03 38.50 18.77
C GLY A 511 7.46 39.90 18.97
N GLN A 512 8.15 40.95 18.51
CA GLN A 512 7.65 42.34 18.55
C GLN A 512 6.41 42.50 17.65
N GLN A 513 6.44 41.97 16.43
CA GLN A 513 5.28 42.00 15.53
C GLN A 513 4.08 41.27 16.13
N SER A 514 4.31 40.08 16.66
CA SER A 514 3.25 39.29 17.31
C SER A 514 2.67 40.02 18.54
N TRP A 515 3.51 40.71 19.32
CA TRP A 515 3.07 41.51 20.44
C TRP A 515 2.23 42.72 20.01
N ILE A 516 2.65 43.45 18.99
CA ILE A 516 1.91 44.59 18.44
C ILE A 516 0.54 44.13 17.92
N ILE A 517 0.51 43.01 17.15
CA ILE A 517 -0.72 42.43 16.66
C ILE A 517 -1.63 42.01 17.82
N MET A 518 -1.09 41.37 18.84
CA MET A 518 -1.87 40.92 20.01
C MET A 518 -2.41 42.16 20.82
N GLN A 519 -1.63 43.20 20.94
CA GLN A 519 -2.10 44.47 21.55
C GLN A 519 -3.22 45.09 20.69
N GLU A 520 -3.05 45.18 19.39
CA GLU A 520 -4.06 45.75 18.49
C GLU A 520 -5.38 44.98 18.56
N TYR A 521 -5.33 43.64 18.50
CA TYR A 521 -6.54 42.85 18.67
C TYR A 521 -7.15 42.93 20.06
N SER A 522 -6.34 43.04 21.12
CA SER A 522 -6.86 43.21 22.48
C SER A 522 -7.52 44.58 22.68
N TYR A 523 -6.97 45.64 22.08
CA TYR A 523 -7.60 46.96 22.09
C TYR A 523 -8.92 46.98 21.30
N LYS A 524 -8.93 46.36 20.07
CA LYS A 524 -10.16 46.26 19.29
C LYS A 524 -11.23 45.42 19.99
N ALA A 525 -10.84 44.36 20.70
CA ALA A 525 -11.77 43.56 21.48
C ALA A 525 -12.32 44.34 22.69
N LEU A 526 -11.49 45.15 23.38
CA LEU A 526 -11.93 46.01 24.47
C LEU A 526 -12.85 47.13 23.97
N GLU A 527 -12.50 47.77 22.86
CA GLU A 527 -13.30 48.81 22.21
C GLU A 527 -14.67 48.25 21.74
N PHE A 528 -14.67 47.03 21.20
CA PHE A 528 -15.92 46.35 20.85
C PHE A 528 -16.81 46.05 22.05
N VAL A 529 -16.22 45.57 23.16
CA VAL A 529 -16.96 45.30 24.41
C VAL A 529 -17.48 46.60 25.02
N GLU A 530 -16.68 47.68 25.02
CA GLU A 530 -17.06 48.99 25.50
C GLU A 530 -18.20 49.62 24.68
N ALA A 531 -18.15 49.45 23.33
CA ALA A 531 -19.18 49.94 22.42
C ALA A 531 -20.47 49.16 22.50
N THR A 532 -20.37 47.82 22.74
CA THR A 532 -21.53 46.94 22.67
C THR A 532 -22.24 46.78 24.01
N SER A 533 -21.53 46.98 25.12
CA SER A 533 -22.07 46.82 26.50
C SER A 533 -21.30 47.63 27.53
N PRO A 534 -21.46 48.97 27.54
CA PRO A 534 -20.67 49.86 28.42
C PRO A 534 -20.89 49.60 29.92
N GLU A 535 -22.08 49.18 30.33
CA GLU A 535 -22.36 48.82 31.73
C GLU A 535 -21.61 47.56 32.17
N TYR A 536 -21.50 46.55 31.30
CA TYR A 536 -20.73 45.33 31.55
C TYR A 536 -19.23 45.58 31.63
N TYR A 537 -18.72 46.47 30.79
CA TYR A 537 -17.32 46.85 30.80
C TYR A 537 -16.93 47.49 32.11
N LYS A 538 -17.73 48.45 32.59
CA LYS A 538 -17.55 49.12 33.88
C LYS A 538 -17.62 48.14 35.06
N ALA A 539 -18.66 47.30 35.11
CA ALA A 539 -18.86 46.31 36.16
C ALA A 539 -17.71 45.27 36.19
N THR A 540 -17.20 44.86 35.02
CA THR A 540 -16.09 43.91 34.93
C THR A 540 -14.79 44.52 35.43
N ILE A 541 -14.47 45.75 35.06
CA ILE A 541 -13.27 46.45 35.55
C ILE A 541 -13.36 46.69 37.07
N GLU A 542 -14.49 47.14 37.58
CA GLU A 542 -14.66 47.36 39.03
C GLU A 542 -14.53 46.03 39.81
N THR A 543 -15.11 44.97 39.33
CA THR A 543 -15.02 43.62 39.94
C THR A 543 -13.61 43.03 39.86
N CYS A 544 -12.88 43.25 38.77
CA CYS A 544 -11.52 42.72 38.57
C CYS A 544 -10.41 43.57 39.21
N GLN A 545 -10.64 44.83 39.52
CA GLN A 545 -9.64 45.74 40.09
C GLN A 545 -8.95 45.20 41.36
N PRO A 546 -9.68 44.61 42.35
CA PRO A 546 -9.04 44.00 43.52
C PRO A 546 -8.12 42.84 43.17
N TYR A 547 -8.54 42.03 42.19
CA TYR A 547 -7.76 40.86 41.73
C TYR A 547 -6.53 41.27 40.92
N ILE A 548 -6.61 42.33 40.12
CA ILE A 548 -5.47 42.93 39.40
C ILE A 548 -4.44 43.46 40.40
N LYS A 549 -4.87 44.17 41.47
CA LYS A 549 -3.99 44.61 42.55
C LYS A 549 -3.37 43.44 43.31
N LEU A 550 -4.16 42.38 43.59
CA LEU A 550 -3.68 41.17 44.27
C LEU A 550 -2.64 40.45 43.41
N THR A 551 -2.91 40.24 42.10
CA THR A 551 -1.95 39.63 41.17
C THR A 551 -0.69 40.45 41.00
N GLY A 552 -0.77 41.79 41.00
CA GLY A 552 0.38 42.69 41.02
C GLY A 552 1.25 42.50 42.28
N ASN A 553 0.62 42.43 43.46
CA ASN A 553 1.33 42.20 44.70
C ASN A 553 1.97 40.78 44.77
N VAL A 554 1.24 39.75 44.34
CA VAL A 554 1.75 38.39 44.26
C VAL A 554 2.91 38.32 43.27
N TYR A 555 2.82 39.01 42.13
CA TYR A 555 3.93 39.08 41.16
C TYR A 555 5.19 39.70 41.76
N ILE A 556 5.05 40.78 42.54
CA ILE A 556 6.20 41.43 43.20
C ILE A 556 6.84 40.49 44.23
N ILE A 557 6.04 39.79 45.03
CA ILE A 557 6.52 38.79 45.99
C ILE A 557 7.24 37.64 45.31
N ILE A 558 6.65 37.08 44.25
CA ILE A 558 7.26 36.02 43.48
C ILE A 558 8.55 36.48 42.80
N LYS A 559 8.56 37.67 42.21
CA LYS A 559 9.76 38.30 41.61
C LYS A 559 10.90 38.40 42.61
N ASN A 560 10.62 38.93 43.80
CA ASN A 560 11.65 39.13 44.84
C ASN A 560 12.16 37.79 45.39
N HIS A 561 11.30 36.79 45.56
CA HIS A 561 11.73 35.45 45.95
C HIS A 561 12.53 34.75 44.85
N PHE A 562 12.13 34.91 43.60
CA PHE A 562 12.83 34.35 42.45
C PHE A 562 14.24 34.94 42.31
N LEU A 563 14.40 36.26 42.45
CA LEU A 563 15.69 36.93 42.41
C LEU A 563 16.61 36.40 43.54
N LYS A 564 16.09 36.26 44.74
CA LYS A 564 16.84 35.74 45.87
C LYS A 564 17.29 34.29 45.71
N ILE A 565 16.45 33.43 45.14
CA ILE A 565 16.80 32.05 44.80
C ILE A 565 17.84 32.04 43.67
N PHE A 566 17.71 32.93 42.73
CA PHE A 566 18.60 33.04 41.56
C PHE A 566 20.02 33.47 42.00
N ASP A 567 20.12 34.45 42.88
CA ASP A 567 21.41 34.88 43.44
C ASP A 567 22.11 33.74 44.21
N ASN A 568 21.37 32.96 44.99
CA ASN A 568 21.92 31.81 45.74
C ASN A 568 22.39 30.68 44.76
N ILE A 569 21.69 30.49 43.65
CA ILE A 569 22.09 29.49 42.63
C ILE A 569 23.34 29.95 41.87
N LEU A 570 23.43 31.25 41.54
CA LEU A 570 24.59 31.81 40.88
C LEU A 570 25.85 31.69 41.78
N GLU A 571 25.74 32.04 43.06
CA GLU A 571 26.81 31.91 44.03
C GLU A 571 27.29 30.46 44.16
N TYR A 572 26.34 29.48 44.16
CA TYR A 572 26.65 28.05 44.18
C TYR A 572 27.36 27.58 42.91
N ILE A 573 26.92 28.04 41.75
CA ILE A 573 27.52 27.69 40.44
C ILE A 573 28.91 28.30 40.32
N GLU A 574 29.09 29.55 40.70
CA GLU A 574 30.36 30.22 40.62
C GLU A 574 31.42 29.56 41.53
N LYS A 575 30.99 29.13 42.73
CA LYS A 575 31.84 28.42 43.69
C LYS A 575 32.22 27.01 43.25
N ASN A 576 31.36 26.32 42.51
CA ASN A 576 31.57 24.89 42.17
C ASN A 576 31.87 24.64 40.68
N SER A 577 31.76 25.67 39.82
CA SER A 577 31.97 25.48 38.35
C SER A 577 33.38 24.96 37.99
N PRO A 578 34.48 25.41 38.62
CA PRO A 578 35.79 24.86 38.31
C PRO A 578 35.94 23.40 38.69
N LEU A 579 35.29 22.97 39.79
CA LEU A 579 35.31 21.58 40.24
C LEU A 579 34.51 20.64 39.34
N ILE A 580 33.37 21.12 38.82
CA ILE A 580 32.51 20.35 37.90
C ILE A 580 33.21 20.15 36.54
N LEU A 581 33.85 21.18 36.01
CA LEU A 581 34.60 21.13 34.76
C LEU A 581 35.84 20.23 34.88
N GLN A 582 36.59 20.31 35.97
CA GLN A 582 37.71 19.44 36.29
C GLN A 582 37.27 17.95 36.45
N THR A 583 36.12 17.75 37.08
CA THR A 583 35.58 16.40 37.29
C THR A 583 35.19 15.76 35.95
N ILE A 584 34.55 16.50 35.06
CA ILE A 584 34.18 16.01 33.72
C ILE A 584 35.44 15.67 32.91
N GLU A 585 36.44 16.56 32.91
CA GLU A 585 37.68 16.35 32.17
C GLU A 585 38.50 15.18 32.76
N HIS A 586 38.42 14.94 34.07
CA HIS A 586 39.10 13.83 34.74
C HIS A 586 38.49 12.46 34.43
N TYR A 587 37.14 12.38 34.39
CA TYR A 587 36.46 11.09 34.14
C TYR A 587 36.32 10.76 32.67
N ILE A 588 36.26 11.74 31.76
CA ILE A 588 36.10 11.55 30.32
C ILE A 588 36.97 12.59 29.58
N PRO A 589 38.27 12.35 29.45
CA PRO A 589 39.19 13.25 28.78
C PRO A 589 38.80 13.48 27.30
N GLY A 590 38.79 14.73 26.85
CA GLY A 590 38.44 15.11 25.49
C GLY A 590 36.94 15.18 25.15
N MET A 591 36.09 14.90 26.11
CA MET A 591 34.62 14.97 25.89
C MET A 591 34.13 16.40 25.58
N LEU A 592 34.72 17.39 26.17
CA LEU A 592 34.36 18.80 25.93
C LEU A 592 34.72 19.25 24.51
N ASP A 593 35.84 18.77 23.98
CA ASP A 593 36.27 19.09 22.62
C ASP A 593 35.42 18.33 21.59
N GLU A 594 35.05 17.08 21.88
CA GLU A 594 34.16 16.29 21.02
C GLU A 594 32.71 16.88 21.00
N ILE A 595 32.19 17.35 22.11
CA ILE A 595 30.90 18.04 22.19
C ILE A 595 30.94 19.35 21.40
N LYS A 596 32.03 20.14 21.50
CA LYS A 596 32.21 21.34 20.68
C LYS A 596 32.24 21.05 19.18
N LEU A 597 32.99 20.02 18.78
CA LEU A 597 33.10 19.61 17.38
C LEU A 597 31.76 19.14 16.82
N ARG A 598 31.06 18.26 17.54
CA ARG A 598 29.75 17.74 17.12
C ARG A 598 28.63 18.79 17.16
N SER A 599 28.66 19.72 18.09
CA SER A 599 27.70 20.81 18.12
C SER A 599 27.86 21.79 16.95
N ASN A 600 29.09 22.06 16.52
CA ASN A 600 29.37 22.89 15.35
C ASN A 600 28.93 22.18 14.04
N GLN A 601 29.18 20.87 13.91
CA GLN A 601 28.69 20.07 12.80
C GLN A 601 27.15 20.01 12.79
N GLY A 602 26.51 19.81 13.94
CA GLY A 602 25.05 19.82 14.08
C GLY A 602 24.41 21.16 13.72
N LEU A 603 25.07 22.29 14.05
CA LEU A 603 24.60 23.62 13.67
C LEU A 603 24.71 23.89 12.16
N GLU A 604 25.73 23.37 11.49
CA GLU A 604 25.83 23.43 10.02
C GLU A 604 24.75 22.60 9.34
N TYR A 605 24.52 21.36 9.81
CA TYR A 605 23.43 20.53 9.31
C TYR A 605 22.05 21.19 9.53
N MET A 606 21.80 21.79 10.70
CA MET A 606 20.54 22.49 10.96
C MET A 606 20.35 23.73 10.06
N LYS A 607 21.40 24.44 9.70
CA LYS A 607 21.30 25.57 8.75
C LYS A 607 20.88 25.11 7.35
N VAL A 608 21.47 24.03 6.86
CA VAL A 608 21.13 23.48 5.53
C VAL A 608 19.69 22.97 5.51
N TYR A 609 19.29 22.21 6.55
CA TYR A 609 17.94 21.64 6.61
C TYR A 609 16.86 22.70 6.89
N SER A 610 17.14 23.75 7.68
CA SER A 610 16.16 24.81 7.94
C SER A 610 15.85 25.62 6.66
N ASN A 611 16.85 25.89 5.84
CA ASN A 611 16.64 26.59 4.58
C ASN A 611 15.82 25.73 3.59
N LEU A 612 16.10 24.43 3.51
CA LEU A 612 15.35 23.48 2.67
C LEU A 612 13.89 23.30 3.16
N CYS A 613 13.67 23.28 4.47
CA CYS A 613 12.34 23.23 5.07
C CYS A 613 11.52 24.51 4.82
N VAL A 614 12.13 25.69 4.93
CA VAL A 614 11.46 26.97 4.66
C VAL A 614 11.07 27.09 3.19
N GLU A 615 11.93 26.65 2.29
CA GLU A 615 11.65 26.64 0.83
C GLU A 615 10.49 25.71 0.50
N LYS A 616 10.50 24.47 1.01
CA LYS A 616 9.40 23.51 0.82
C LYS A 616 8.10 23.91 1.51
N LEU A 617 8.17 24.52 2.70
CA LEU A 617 6.98 25.03 3.39
C LEU A 617 6.33 26.20 2.62
N ASN A 618 7.11 27.05 1.97
CA ASN A 618 6.58 28.12 1.12
C ASN A 618 5.90 27.57 -0.13
N GLU A 619 6.51 26.63 -0.83
CA GLU A 619 5.89 25.99 -2.01
C GLU A 619 4.58 25.26 -1.65
N HIS A 620 4.59 24.50 -0.54
CA HIS A 620 3.39 23.77 -0.10
C HIS A 620 2.30 24.68 0.48
N SER A 621 2.66 25.80 1.11
CA SER A 621 1.68 26.75 1.65
C SER A 621 0.89 27.48 0.55
N ILE A 622 1.57 27.88 -0.53
CA ILE A 622 0.92 28.52 -1.68
C ILE A 622 -0.01 27.52 -2.40
N ALA A 623 0.45 26.31 -2.64
CA ALA A 623 -0.37 25.27 -3.27
C ALA A 623 -1.57 24.87 -2.38
N THR A 624 -1.39 24.83 -1.05
CA THR A 624 -2.45 24.50 -0.11
C THR A 624 -3.48 25.63 -0.01
N LEU A 625 -3.06 26.88 -0.02
CA LEU A 625 -3.96 28.04 -0.04
C LEU A 625 -4.79 28.07 -1.33
N GLN A 626 -4.18 27.87 -2.49
CA GLN A 626 -4.88 27.80 -3.77
C GLN A 626 -5.85 26.62 -3.84
N TRP A 627 -5.47 25.46 -3.28
CA TRP A 627 -6.35 24.29 -3.20
C TRP A 627 -7.52 24.54 -2.25
N LEU A 628 -7.29 25.17 -1.08
CA LEU A 628 -8.34 25.53 -0.12
C LEU A 628 -9.32 26.54 -0.73
N GLU A 629 -8.83 27.54 -1.42
CA GLU A 629 -9.66 28.55 -2.08
C GLU A 629 -10.56 27.95 -3.18
N HIS A 630 -10.04 26.96 -3.92
CA HIS A 630 -10.78 26.33 -5.03
C HIS A 630 -11.71 25.18 -4.60
N ASN A 631 -11.40 24.48 -3.49
CA ASN A 631 -12.08 23.23 -3.14
C ASN A 631 -12.81 23.26 -1.79
N VAL A 632 -12.41 24.13 -0.87
CA VAL A 632 -12.98 24.16 0.48
C VAL A 632 -13.80 25.41 0.72
N PHE A 633 -13.33 26.57 0.27
CA PHE A 633 -14.03 27.85 0.43
C PHE A 633 -15.06 28.13 -0.69
N VAL A 634 -15.72 27.06 -1.19
CA VAL A 634 -16.76 27.13 -2.22
C VAL A 634 -18.11 26.80 -1.63
N GLY A 635 -19.18 27.43 -2.08
CA GLY A 635 -20.54 27.13 -1.68
C GLY A 635 -20.83 27.48 -0.21
N LYS A 636 -21.20 26.52 0.62
CA LYS A 636 -21.56 26.76 2.04
C LYS A 636 -20.41 27.23 2.93
N LEU A 637 -19.18 27.02 2.49
CA LEU A 637 -17.94 27.44 3.18
C LEU A 637 -17.28 28.64 2.52
N SER A 638 -17.95 29.34 1.62
CA SER A 638 -17.45 30.60 1.06
C SER A 638 -17.21 31.64 2.16
N PRO A 639 -16.24 32.57 1.97
CA PRO A 639 -15.96 33.62 2.96
C PRO A 639 -17.18 34.39 3.42
N GLU A 640 -18.12 34.67 2.51
CA GLU A 640 -19.38 35.34 2.83
C GLU A 640 -20.30 34.50 3.71
N ASN A 641 -20.38 33.18 3.45
CA ASN A 641 -21.18 32.30 4.27
C ASN A 641 -20.53 32.04 5.65
N LEU A 642 -19.21 31.95 5.70
CA LEU A 642 -18.47 31.87 6.98
C LEU A 642 -18.68 33.12 7.83
N GLN A 643 -18.69 34.29 7.23
CA GLN A 643 -18.97 35.55 7.94
C GLN A 643 -20.41 35.58 8.47
N ASN A 644 -21.39 35.08 7.70
CA ASN A 644 -22.77 34.92 8.14
C ASN A 644 -22.93 33.88 9.25
N TYR A 645 -22.18 32.77 9.22
CA TYR A 645 -22.15 31.79 10.31
C TYR A 645 -21.50 32.34 11.57
N ALA A 646 -20.40 33.10 11.43
CA ALA A 646 -19.73 33.75 12.54
C ALA A 646 -20.66 34.78 13.21
N SER A 647 -21.37 35.63 12.45
CA SER A 647 -22.36 36.58 12.98
C SER A 647 -23.47 35.86 13.74
N LYS A 648 -24.04 34.79 13.15
CA LYS A 648 -25.07 33.96 13.84
C LYS A 648 -24.54 33.29 15.10
N ALA A 649 -23.29 32.81 15.09
CA ALA A 649 -22.67 32.22 16.29
C ALA A 649 -22.46 33.26 17.38
N ILE A 650 -22.09 34.51 17.02
CA ILE A 650 -21.95 35.63 17.96
C ILE A 650 -23.31 35.96 18.56
N ASP A 651 -24.37 36.09 17.75
CA ASP A 651 -25.73 36.36 18.22
C ASP A 651 -26.25 35.27 19.15
N THR A 652 -25.98 33.98 18.81
CA THR A 652 -26.35 32.84 19.64
C THR A 652 -25.56 32.84 20.97
N THR A 653 -24.27 33.21 20.92
CA THR A 653 -23.42 33.27 22.11
C THR A 653 -23.84 34.44 23.03
N GLN A 654 -24.22 35.58 22.47
CA GLN A 654 -24.77 36.69 23.22
C GLN A 654 -26.10 36.33 23.92
N THR A 655 -26.98 35.61 23.20
CA THR A 655 -28.26 35.14 23.77
C THR A 655 -28.02 34.15 24.92
N LEU A 656 -27.10 33.21 24.75
CA LEU A 656 -26.71 32.25 25.79
C LEU A 656 -26.01 32.91 26.96
N ALA A 657 -25.16 33.91 26.74
CA ALA A 657 -24.49 34.69 27.78
C ALA A 657 -25.50 35.47 28.62
N SER A 658 -26.50 36.11 27.97
CA SER A 658 -27.60 36.79 28.64
C SER A 658 -28.40 35.82 29.52
N GLN A 659 -28.83 34.69 28.99
CA GLN A 659 -29.56 33.67 29.75
C GLN A 659 -28.77 33.09 30.92
N THR A 660 -27.45 32.91 30.74
CA THR A 660 -26.57 32.44 31.81
C THR A 660 -26.38 33.47 32.89
N TYR A 661 -26.29 34.77 32.51
CA TYR A 661 -26.25 35.86 33.45
C TYR A 661 -27.52 35.97 34.30
N ASP A 662 -28.67 35.93 33.67
CA ASP A 662 -29.97 35.96 34.35
C ASP A 662 -30.10 34.78 35.33
N TRP A 663 -29.69 33.60 34.93
CA TRP A 663 -29.72 32.41 35.81
C TRP A 663 -28.72 32.57 37.01
N VAL A 664 -27.49 33.07 36.77
CA VAL A 664 -26.49 33.29 37.83
C VAL A 664 -26.97 34.41 38.78
N TYR A 665 -27.54 35.47 38.24
CA TYR A 665 -28.09 36.57 39.01
C TYR A 665 -29.26 36.11 39.91
N GLU A 666 -30.16 35.33 39.41
CA GLU A 666 -31.29 34.73 40.18
C GLU A 666 -30.77 33.78 41.28
N LYS A 667 -29.74 32.97 40.98
CA LYS A 667 -29.08 32.09 41.97
C LYS A 667 -28.35 32.86 43.06
N VAL A 668 -27.66 33.91 42.71
CA VAL A 668 -26.95 34.80 43.69
C VAL A 668 -27.96 35.50 44.57
N GLN A 669 -29.07 36.02 44.04
CA GLN A 669 -30.15 36.64 44.84
C GLN A 669 -30.82 35.64 45.80
N THR A 670 -31.01 34.39 45.37
CA THR A 670 -31.57 33.36 46.25
C THR A 670 -30.59 32.94 47.35
N LEU A 671 -29.31 32.91 47.10
CA LEU A 671 -28.25 32.59 48.09
C LEU A 671 -28.01 33.74 49.07
N SER A 672 -28.28 35.02 48.68
CA SER A 672 -28.11 36.18 49.57
C SER A 672 -29.33 36.39 50.50
N LYS A 673 -30.43 35.63 50.35
CA LYS A 673 -31.65 35.68 51.18
C LYS A 673 -31.74 34.55 52.20
N VAL A 674 -30.67 33.75 52.38
CA VAL A 674 -30.63 32.78 53.47
C VAL A 674 -29.98 33.46 54.69
N PRO A 675 -30.67 33.55 55.84
CA PRO A 675 -30.22 34.27 57.02
C PRO A 675 -29.00 33.60 57.68
#